data_220910652e72b15783b43d54bd626b77
#
_entry.id   220910652e72b15783b43d54bd626b77
#
_cell.length_a   1.000
_cell.length_b   1.000
_cell.length_c   1.000
_cell.angle_alpha   90.00
_cell.angle_beta   90.00
_cell.angle_gamma   90.00
#
_symmetry.space_group_name_H-M   'P 1'
#
loop_
_entity.id
_entity.type
_entity.pdbx_description
1 polymer ?
#
loop_
_entity_poly.entity_id
_entity_poly.type
_entity_poly.pdbx_seq_one_letter_code
_entity_poly.pdbx_strand_id
1 'polypeptide(L)'
;MWANWLLKQLERYTIPKRLHSQDSHLGILGKRLPPVFQDREELAASSDLAQSVRDALLESASLIVICSPHSARSRWVNEEIRTYIALGRRDRIQLLVVDGEARTPNLADSEDDNASFPPALLEGGGQEPLAADLRDEADGKRAAVLKLLAGLLGVGYDELRQREQARRQKRLAIITGTSAVGFVLMSGLAGLAVIARNDAIAQRDIARQKTMTAERTVEFVKSLFEVSDPSEAKGAKITAQEILDKGAVRISQSLGDEPTVKAELMTTLSQVYLGLGAYKKGDQIIRDSLRLNVDDPGVRARQLMALGDSQTRQGEYQKAIATYGEALKLARAADRGNPEFVSPILIGLGEAKSAIADYRGAEADIRTALALDIARHGNRNPAVARDLEALGLNFLTDGELAKARPLFERALQIRVPIQGIAHPRVSEDLNELGSIAYLQRDSAAAERYWLRALRSDELVLGPNHPDVAITINNVARVMLERRAFAQAYPLLQRAVVINLQQRSETHDDLAFTFANLAIAERGLNRPVEAERLFRKALMAAEMHKHRNRAPILTELADLLCERRAFPEAFAMLARAEPIMRSDYPDDPWRSAWVANTKGGCLIESGRPDEARPILIESMPDLRKRWTPLSLFGHRAEQRLNKLPQRTSSPRN
;
A
#
# COMPACT_ATOMS: atom_id res chain seq x y z
N MET A 1 -28.39 -6.39 -0.46
CA MET A 1 -28.25 -7.19 0.80
C MET A 1 -29.19 -8.39 0.82
N TRP A 2 -30.52 -8.22 0.68
CA TRP A 2 -31.49 -9.32 0.77
C TRP A 2 -31.40 -10.32 -0.36
N ALA A 3 -31.11 -9.89 -1.60
CA ALA A 3 -30.95 -10.78 -2.76
C ALA A 3 -29.82 -11.80 -2.53
N ASN A 4 -28.63 -11.33 -2.13
CA ASN A 4 -27.48 -12.21 -1.85
C ASN A 4 -27.71 -13.14 -0.64
N TRP A 5 -28.49 -12.69 0.34
CA TRP A 5 -28.89 -13.55 1.44
C TRP A 5 -29.86 -14.65 0.95
N LEU A 6 -30.89 -14.28 0.16
CA LEU A 6 -31.85 -15.23 -0.39
C LEU A 6 -31.15 -16.22 -1.32
N LEU A 7 -30.30 -15.76 -2.22
CA LEU A 7 -29.51 -16.61 -3.11
C LEU A 7 -28.82 -17.72 -2.31
N LYS A 8 -28.07 -17.34 -1.27
CA LYS A 8 -27.38 -18.31 -0.39
C LYS A 8 -28.34 -19.30 0.30
N GLN A 9 -29.59 -18.90 0.61
CA GLN A 9 -30.57 -19.82 1.20
C GLN A 9 -31.09 -20.81 0.15
N LEU A 10 -31.39 -20.33 -1.06
CA LEU A 10 -31.88 -21.15 -2.17
C LEU A 10 -30.83 -22.15 -2.65
N GLU A 11 -29.58 -21.71 -2.87
CA GLU A 11 -28.49 -22.57 -3.30
C GLU A 11 -28.12 -23.67 -2.29
N ARG A 12 -28.29 -23.39 -0.98
CA ARG A 12 -28.02 -24.36 0.10
C ARG A 12 -29.18 -25.33 0.31
N TYR A 13 -30.35 -25.00 -0.22
CA TYR A 13 -31.50 -25.87 -0.01
C TYR A 13 -31.35 -27.18 -0.78
N THR A 14 -31.59 -28.30 -0.08
CA THR A 14 -31.58 -29.65 -0.65
C THR A 14 -33.00 -30.11 -0.88
N ILE A 15 -33.39 -30.22 -2.14
CA ILE A 15 -34.70 -30.70 -2.55
C ILE A 15 -34.94 -32.11 -2.01
N PRO A 16 -36.15 -32.41 -1.45
CA PRO A 16 -36.47 -33.74 -0.95
C PRO A 16 -36.38 -34.81 -2.05
N LYS A 17 -35.77 -35.97 -1.77
CA LYS A 17 -35.52 -37.04 -2.75
C LYS A 17 -36.77 -37.49 -3.52
N ARG A 18 -37.97 -37.43 -2.90
CA ARG A 18 -39.21 -37.81 -3.59
C ARG A 18 -39.67 -36.83 -4.66
N LEU A 19 -39.16 -35.58 -4.61
CA LEU A 19 -39.44 -34.57 -5.62
C LEU A 19 -38.40 -34.62 -6.75
N HIS A 20 -37.34 -35.41 -6.59
CA HIS A 20 -36.37 -35.61 -7.65
C HIS A 20 -37.04 -36.30 -8.83
N SER A 21 -36.72 -35.89 -10.03
CA SER A 21 -37.30 -36.41 -11.28
C SER A 21 -38.79 -36.11 -11.48
N GLN A 22 -39.42 -35.28 -10.64
CA GLN A 22 -40.73 -34.73 -10.95
C GLN A 22 -40.59 -33.56 -11.93
N ASP A 23 -41.51 -33.54 -12.87
CA ASP A 23 -41.63 -32.43 -13.80
C ASP A 23 -42.34 -31.26 -13.10
N SER A 24 -41.71 -30.10 -13.12
CA SER A 24 -42.19 -28.87 -12.55
C SER A 24 -41.97 -27.71 -13.51
N HIS A 25 -42.55 -26.55 -13.22
CA HIS A 25 -42.26 -25.36 -14.00
C HIS A 25 -40.81 -24.91 -13.95
N LEU A 26 -39.99 -25.43 -13.01
CA LEU A 26 -38.54 -25.27 -12.98
C LEU A 26 -37.81 -26.36 -13.79
N GLY A 27 -38.50 -27.23 -14.51
CA GLY A 27 -37.97 -28.40 -15.17
C GLY A 27 -37.88 -29.61 -14.27
N ILE A 28 -37.10 -30.63 -14.65
CA ILE A 28 -36.91 -31.85 -13.87
C ILE A 28 -36.12 -31.53 -12.60
N LEU A 29 -36.68 -31.72 -11.44
CA LEU A 29 -36.07 -31.40 -10.15
C LEU A 29 -34.92 -32.36 -9.83
N GLY A 30 -33.75 -31.81 -9.59
CA GLY A 30 -32.57 -32.51 -9.11
C GLY A 30 -32.38 -32.43 -7.59
N LYS A 31 -31.14 -32.58 -7.13
CA LYS A 31 -30.81 -32.48 -5.69
C LYS A 31 -30.85 -31.05 -5.17
N ARG A 32 -30.63 -30.06 -6.02
CA ARG A 32 -30.67 -28.65 -5.73
C ARG A 32 -31.56 -27.92 -6.71
N LEU A 33 -31.93 -26.71 -6.37
CA LEU A 33 -32.63 -25.83 -7.27
C LEU A 33 -31.77 -25.53 -8.49
N PRO A 34 -32.36 -25.24 -9.68
CA PRO A 34 -31.63 -24.69 -10.82
C PRO A 34 -30.88 -23.43 -10.42
N PRO A 35 -29.88 -23.02 -11.19
CA PRO A 35 -29.17 -21.76 -10.98
C PRO A 35 -30.14 -20.58 -10.87
N VAL A 36 -29.90 -19.72 -9.88
CA VAL A 36 -30.69 -18.51 -9.65
C VAL A 36 -29.87 -17.34 -10.21
N PHE A 37 -30.45 -16.65 -11.19
CA PHE A 37 -29.85 -15.47 -11.79
C PHE A 37 -30.15 -14.22 -10.93
N GLN A 38 -29.13 -13.36 -10.73
CA GLN A 38 -29.24 -12.09 -10.04
C GLN A 38 -28.67 -10.97 -10.93
N ASP A 39 -29.48 -10.00 -11.29
CA ASP A 39 -29.23 -8.99 -12.33
C ASP A 39 -27.97 -8.13 -12.14
N ARG A 40 -27.51 -7.86 -10.92
CA ARG A 40 -26.42 -6.94 -10.65
C ARG A 40 -25.01 -7.55 -10.63
N GLU A 41 -24.89 -8.87 -10.48
CA GLU A 41 -23.56 -9.52 -10.28
C GLU A 41 -23.16 -10.38 -11.49
N GLU A 42 -24.09 -10.79 -12.34
CA GLU A 42 -23.83 -11.74 -13.46
C GLU A 42 -23.89 -11.10 -14.86
N LEU A 43 -24.38 -9.86 -14.96
CA LEU A 43 -24.39 -9.14 -16.25
C LEU A 43 -23.05 -8.48 -16.50
N ALA A 44 -22.39 -8.89 -17.59
CA ALA A 44 -21.22 -8.17 -18.10
C ALA A 44 -21.60 -6.72 -18.43
N ALA A 45 -20.68 -5.79 -18.25
CA ALA A 45 -20.86 -4.40 -18.64
C ALA A 45 -21.13 -4.31 -20.17
N SER A 46 -22.40 -4.32 -20.55
CA SER A 46 -22.84 -4.19 -21.94
C SER A 46 -23.58 -2.88 -22.16
N SER A 47 -23.53 -2.38 -23.38
CA SER A 47 -24.17 -1.12 -23.77
C SER A 47 -25.71 -1.20 -23.82
N ASP A 48 -26.29 -2.40 -23.65
CA ASP A 48 -27.75 -2.62 -23.64
C ASP A 48 -28.19 -3.53 -22.49
N LEU A 49 -28.16 -2.93 -21.27
CA LEU A 49 -28.58 -3.59 -20.04
C LEU A 49 -30.06 -4.05 -20.12
N ALA A 50 -30.90 -3.27 -20.79
CA ALA A 50 -32.32 -3.57 -20.91
C ALA A 50 -32.60 -4.84 -21.74
N GLN A 51 -31.79 -5.09 -22.78
CA GLN A 51 -31.90 -6.29 -23.58
C GLN A 51 -31.45 -7.53 -22.80
N SER A 52 -30.31 -7.45 -22.13
CA SER A 52 -29.77 -8.55 -21.32
C SER A 52 -30.73 -9.00 -20.19
N VAL A 53 -31.42 -8.06 -19.54
CA VAL A 53 -32.45 -8.35 -18.54
C VAL A 53 -33.67 -9.03 -19.19
N ARG A 54 -34.12 -8.58 -20.35
CA ARG A 54 -35.21 -9.23 -21.08
C ARG A 54 -34.88 -10.66 -21.47
N ASP A 55 -33.68 -10.89 -21.97
CA ASP A 55 -33.25 -12.22 -22.38
C ASP A 55 -33.21 -13.16 -21.16
N ALA A 56 -32.71 -12.69 -20.01
CA ALA A 56 -32.71 -13.42 -18.76
C ALA A 56 -34.14 -13.73 -18.28
N LEU A 57 -35.08 -12.81 -18.41
CA LEU A 57 -36.49 -13.02 -18.08
C LEU A 57 -37.16 -14.05 -19.02
N LEU A 58 -36.81 -14.05 -20.31
CA LEU A 58 -37.28 -15.03 -21.28
C LEU A 58 -36.86 -16.45 -20.92
N GLU A 59 -35.64 -16.63 -20.46
CA GLU A 59 -35.06 -17.92 -20.08
C GLU A 59 -35.49 -18.38 -18.66
N SER A 60 -35.90 -17.46 -17.79
CA SER A 60 -36.25 -17.76 -16.42
C SER A 60 -37.52 -18.57 -16.25
N ALA A 61 -37.46 -19.66 -15.49
CA ALA A 61 -38.63 -20.50 -15.18
C ALA A 61 -39.57 -19.87 -14.14
N SER A 62 -39.05 -19.06 -13.22
CA SER A 62 -39.79 -18.32 -12.19
C SER A 62 -39.09 -16.97 -11.92
N LEU A 63 -39.89 -15.98 -11.53
CA LEU A 63 -39.39 -14.66 -11.12
C LEU A 63 -39.62 -14.49 -9.61
N ILE A 64 -38.61 -14.15 -8.85
CA ILE A 64 -38.71 -13.81 -7.43
C ILE A 64 -38.56 -12.30 -7.28
N VAL A 65 -39.63 -11.65 -6.82
CA VAL A 65 -39.64 -10.21 -6.57
C VAL A 65 -39.40 -9.93 -5.09
N ILE A 66 -38.35 -9.21 -4.77
CA ILE A 66 -38.07 -8.77 -3.40
C ILE A 66 -38.85 -7.46 -3.17
N CYS A 67 -39.87 -7.57 -2.34
CA CYS A 67 -40.87 -6.53 -2.11
C CYS A 67 -40.45 -5.62 -0.94
N SER A 68 -40.40 -4.33 -1.19
CA SER A 68 -40.20 -3.25 -0.23
C SER A 68 -40.82 -1.97 -0.77
N PRO A 69 -41.03 -0.91 0.03
CA PRO A 69 -41.55 0.35 -0.47
C PRO A 69 -40.70 0.94 -1.60
N HIS A 70 -39.39 0.66 -1.59
CA HIS A 70 -38.49 1.08 -2.66
C HIS A 70 -38.70 0.28 -3.96
N SER A 71 -38.81 -1.05 -3.87
CA SER A 71 -39.04 -1.88 -5.07
C SER A 71 -40.43 -1.66 -5.67
N ALA A 72 -41.44 -1.39 -4.85
CA ALA A 72 -42.79 -1.06 -5.31
C ALA A 72 -42.84 0.16 -6.24
N ARG A 73 -41.99 1.18 -5.96
CA ARG A 73 -41.88 2.42 -6.77
C ARG A 73 -40.87 2.29 -7.89
N SER A 74 -40.07 1.26 -7.92
CA SER A 74 -39.04 1.07 -8.95
C SER A 74 -39.68 0.86 -10.32
N ARG A 75 -39.41 1.77 -11.26
CA ARG A 75 -39.83 1.65 -12.65
C ARG A 75 -39.30 0.36 -13.28
N TRP A 76 -38.08 -0.02 -12.95
CA TRP A 76 -37.42 -1.21 -13.47
C TRP A 76 -38.10 -2.49 -12.99
N VAL A 77 -38.33 -2.62 -11.70
CA VAL A 77 -39.01 -3.79 -11.11
C VAL A 77 -40.41 -3.93 -11.69
N ASN A 78 -41.14 -2.84 -11.85
CA ASN A 78 -42.48 -2.88 -12.46
C ASN A 78 -42.43 -3.30 -13.94
N GLU A 79 -41.43 -2.86 -14.70
CA GLU A 79 -41.25 -3.24 -16.10
C GLU A 79 -40.85 -4.71 -16.27
N GLU A 80 -39.99 -5.24 -15.40
CA GLU A 80 -39.66 -6.66 -15.34
C GLU A 80 -40.88 -7.50 -15.06
N ILE A 81 -41.72 -7.12 -14.10
CA ILE A 81 -42.96 -7.82 -13.78
C ILE A 81 -43.92 -7.80 -14.97
N ARG A 82 -44.11 -6.64 -15.64
CA ARG A 82 -44.97 -6.54 -16.84
C ARG A 82 -44.45 -7.45 -17.96
N THR A 83 -43.16 -7.41 -18.18
CA THR A 83 -42.52 -8.27 -19.18
C THR A 83 -42.78 -9.73 -18.87
N TYR A 84 -42.59 -10.13 -17.64
CA TYR A 84 -42.80 -11.51 -17.23
C TYR A 84 -44.27 -11.95 -17.28
N ILE A 85 -45.22 -11.06 -16.96
CA ILE A 85 -46.66 -11.26 -17.11
C ILE A 85 -47.05 -11.38 -18.61
N ALA A 86 -46.47 -10.54 -19.45
CA ALA A 86 -46.72 -10.60 -20.89
C ALA A 86 -46.26 -11.91 -21.56
N LEU A 87 -45.29 -12.62 -20.93
CA LEU A 87 -44.90 -13.98 -21.31
C LEU A 87 -45.92 -15.06 -20.90
N GLY A 88 -47.06 -14.69 -20.30
CA GLY A 88 -48.07 -15.63 -19.81
C GLY A 88 -47.64 -16.39 -18.53
N ARG A 89 -46.67 -15.89 -17.79
CA ARG A 89 -46.06 -16.57 -16.62
C ARG A 89 -46.39 -15.92 -15.30
N ARG A 90 -47.55 -15.27 -15.18
CA ARG A 90 -47.98 -14.56 -13.95
C ARG A 90 -48.01 -15.47 -12.72
N ASP A 91 -48.44 -16.72 -12.86
CA ASP A 91 -48.49 -17.74 -11.85
C ASP A 91 -47.12 -18.18 -11.31
N ARG A 92 -46.08 -17.82 -12.00
CA ARG A 92 -44.67 -18.16 -11.66
C ARG A 92 -43.91 -17.01 -10.99
N ILE A 93 -44.61 -15.93 -10.64
CA ILE A 93 -44.03 -14.82 -9.87
C ILE A 93 -44.18 -15.17 -8.37
N GLN A 94 -43.07 -15.19 -7.67
CA GLN A 94 -43.00 -15.39 -6.23
C GLN A 94 -42.63 -14.07 -5.56
N LEU A 95 -43.30 -13.71 -4.48
CA LEU A 95 -43.08 -12.48 -3.76
C LEU A 95 -42.42 -12.73 -2.42
N LEU A 96 -41.43 -11.92 -2.09
CA LEU A 96 -40.75 -11.95 -0.81
C LEU A 96 -40.74 -10.55 -0.19
N VAL A 97 -41.57 -10.34 0.82
CA VAL A 97 -41.60 -9.08 1.54
C VAL A 97 -40.43 -9.01 2.51
N VAL A 98 -39.65 -7.94 2.39
CA VAL A 98 -38.48 -7.68 3.25
C VAL A 98 -38.64 -6.44 4.11
N ASP A 99 -39.54 -5.52 3.67
CA ASP A 99 -39.82 -4.24 4.33
C ASP A 99 -41.15 -3.67 3.84
N GLY A 100 -41.78 -2.80 4.64
CA GLY A 100 -43.06 -2.19 4.31
C GLY A 100 -44.27 -3.10 4.56
N GLU A 101 -45.47 -2.71 4.14
CA GLU A 101 -46.70 -3.47 4.24
C GLU A 101 -46.90 -4.33 3.00
N ALA A 102 -47.33 -5.60 3.21
CA ALA A 102 -47.59 -6.58 2.15
C ALA A 102 -48.88 -6.24 1.39
N ARG A 103 -48.96 -5.13 0.75
CA ARG A 103 -50.07 -4.63 -0.08
C ARG A 103 -49.56 -3.78 -1.23
N THR A 104 -50.39 -3.54 -2.19
CA THR A 104 -50.11 -2.60 -3.30
C THR A 104 -50.34 -1.16 -2.87
N PRO A 105 -49.60 -0.19 -3.42
CA PRO A 105 -49.84 1.23 -3.18
C PRO A 105 -51.25 1.65 -3.62
N ASN A 106 -51.95 2.44 -2.81
CA ASN A 106 -53.19 3.06 -3.20
C ASN A 106 -52.90 4.20 -4.20
N LEU A 107 -53.24 4.01 -5.47
CA LEU A 107 -53.01 4.99 -6.54
C LEU A 107 -53.74 6.32 -6.34
N ALA A 108 -54.73 6.37 -5.42
CA ALA A 108 -55.45 7.59 -5.06
C ALA A 108 -54.81 8.39 -3.92
N ASP A 109 -53.79 7.83 -3.26
CA ASP A 109 -53.13 8.42 -2.12
C ASP A 109 -51.63 8.63 -2.43
N SER A 110 -51.26 9.90 -2.67
CA SER A 110 -49.89 10.25 -3.02
C SER A 110 -48.89 10.11 -1.88
N GLU A 111 -49.36 9.81 -0.66
CA GLU A 111 -48.54 9.66 0.57
C GLU A 111 -48.41 8.20 1.02
N ASP A 112 -48.84 7.24 0.22
CA ASP A 112 -48.75 5.80 0.57
C ASP A 112 -47.29 5.28 0.45
N ASP A 113 -46.50 5.65 1.43
CA ASP A 113 -45.07 5.41 1.44
C ASP A 113 -44.63 4.02 1.92
N ASN A 114 -45.60 3.22 2.49
CA ASN A 114 -45.27 1.98 3.17
C ASN A 114 -45.70 0.69 2.42
N ALA A 115 -46.38 0.80 1.30
CA ALA A 115 -46.77 -0.34 0.48
C ALA A 115 -45.60 -0.99 -0.23
N SER A 116 -45.46 -2.29 -0.16
CA SER A 116 -44.30 -3.03 -0.67
C SER A 116 -44.53 -3.77 -1.99
N PHE A 117 -45.75 -3.92 -2.45
CA PHE A 117 -46.02 -4.63 -3.70
C PHE A 117 -45.97 -3.73 -4.92
N PRO A 118 -45.22 -4.08 -5.93
CA PRO A 118 -45.17 -3.33 -7.20
C PRO A 118 -46.58 -3.29 -7.86
N PRO A 119 -47.07 -2.10 -8.29
CA PRO A 119 -48.37 -1.94 -8.93
C PRO A 119 -48.57 -2.81 -10.17
N ALA A 120 -47.53 -3.13 -10.90
CA ALA A 120 -47.56 -4.00 -12.07
C ALA A 120 -48.14 -5.39 -11.79
N LEU A 121 -48.15 -5.85 -10.54
CA LEU A 121 -48.76 -7.10 -10.14
C LEU A 121 -50.30 -7.14 -10.26
N LEU A 122 -50.99 -5.99 -10.15
CA LEU A 122 -52.46 -5.87 -10.27
C LEU A 122 -52.89 -5.50 -11.68
N GLU A 123 -52.00 -5.09 -12.56
CA GLU A 123 -52.38 -4.74 -13.94
C GLU A 123 -52.99 -5.97 -14.65
N GLY A 124 -54.12 -5.73 -15.31
CA GLY A 124 -54.86 -6.80 -15.99
C GLY A 124 -55.86 -7.58 -15.14
N GLY A 125 -56.29 -7.04 -13.97
CA GLY A 125 -57.38 -7.63 -13.13
C GLY A 125 -56.90 -8.76 -12.22
N GLY A 126 -55.61 -8.80 -11.86
CA GLY A 126 -55.07 -9.78 -10.92
C GLY A 126 -55.50 -9.50 -9.47
N GLN A 127 -55.74 -10.54 -8.67
CA GLN A 127 -55.86 -10.43 -7.22
C GLN A 127 -54.52 -10.18 -6.58
N GLU A 128 -54.54 -9.55 -5.40
CA GLU A 128 -53.32 -9.37 -4.60
C GLU A 128 -52.67 -10.71 -4.28
N PRO A 129 -51.41 -10.95 -4.69
CA PRO A 129 -50.79 -12.25 -4.57
C PRO A 129 -50.37 -12.52 -3.13
N LEU A 130 -50.41 -13.80 -2.72
CA LEU A 130 -49.82 -14.21 -1.44
C LEU A 130 -48.29 -14.12 -1.52
N ALA A 131 -47.71 -13.44 -0.53
CA ALA A 131 -46.27 -13.28 -0.43
C ALA A 131 -45.68 -14.05 0.75
N ALA A 132 -44.45 -14.46 0.63
CA ALA A 132 -43.62 -14.85 1.77
C ALA A 132 -43.09 -13.57 2.45
N ASP A 133 -43.15 -13.50 3.77
CA ASP A 133 -42.80 -12.29 4.51
C ASP A 133 -41.64 -12.54 5.49
N LEU A 134 -40.52 -11.88 5.27
CA LEU A 134 -39.29 -12.09 6.07
C LEU A 134 -39.34 -11.42 7.45
N ARG A 135 -40.28 -10.52 7.70
CA ARG A 135 -40.36 -9.77 8.94
C ARG A 135 -40.68 -10.68 10.09
N ASP A 136 -40.10 -10.45 11.26
CA ASP A 136 -40.26 -11.29 12.45
C ASP A 136 -41.70 -11.24 13.00
N GLU A 137 -42.45 -10.17 12.69
CA GLU A 137 -43.85 -9.97 13.05
C GLU A 137 -44.84 -10.76 12.15
N ALA A 138 -44.36 -11.32 11.03
CA ALA A 138 -45.15 -12.10 10.06
C ALA A 138 -44.65 -13.56 9.99
N ASP A 139 -44.13 -14.00 8.85
CA ASP A 139 -43.63 -15.37 8.71
C ASP A 139 -42.25 -15.57 9.38
N GLY A 140 -41.43 -14.53 9.40
CA GLY A 140 -40.05 -14.62 9.81
C GLY A 140 -39.16 -15.33 8.78
N LYS A 141 -37.87 -15.14 8.89
CA LYS A 141 -36.84 -15.54 7.86
C LYS A 141 -36.99 -17.01 7.42
N ARG A 142 -37.26 -17.91 8.35
CA ARG A 142 -37.26 -19.35 8.06
C ARG A 142 -38.55 -19.81 7.38
N ALA A 143 -39.71 -19.36 7.87
CA ALA A 143 -40.98 -19.74 7.29
C ALA A 143 -41.18 -19.07 5.92
N ALA A 144 -40.73 -17.82 5.77
CA ALA A 144 -40.80 -17.12 4.49
C ALA A 144 -39.97 -17.84 3.40
N VAL A 145 -38.74 -18.29 3.71
CA VAL A 145 -37.96 -19.10 2.76
C VAL A 145 -38.66 -20.42 2.42
N LEU A 146 -39.28 -21.10 3.40
CA LEU A 146 -40.01 -22.34 3.13
C LEU A 146 -41.27 -22.10 2.30
N LYS A 147 -42.00 -20.99 2.50
CA LYS A 147 -43.17 -20.61 1.68
C LYS A 147 -42.71 -20.32 0.24
N LEU A 148 -41.62 -19.59 0.08
CA LEU A 148 -41.04 -19.31 -1.23
C LEU A 148 -40.62 -20.60 -1.95
N LEU A 149 -39.93 -21.49 -1.25
CA LEU A 149 -39.55 -22.80 -1.77
C LEU A 149 -40.74 -23.67 -2.13
N ALA A 150 -41.84 -23.63 -1.34
CA ALA A 150 -43.09 -24.34 -1.64
C ALA A 150 -43.70 -23.85 -2.96
N GLY A 151 -43.76 -22.54 -3.15
CA GLY A 151 -44.20 -21.92 -4.40
C GLY A 151 -43.32 -22.28 -5.60
N LEU A 152 -42.01 -22.22 -5.44
CA LEU A 152 -41.06 -22.58 -6.49
C LEU A 152 -41.10 -24.06 -6.89
N LEU A 153 -41.31 -24.94 -5.93
CA LEU A 153 -41.35 -26.39 -6.16
C LEU A 153 -42.74 -26.90 -6.52
N GLY A 154 -43.77 -26.06 -6.44
CA GLY A 154 -45.17 -26.45 -6.69
C GLY A 154 -45.74 -27.41 -5.69
N VAL A 155 -45.31 -27.36 -4.40
CA VAL A 155 -45.71 -28.24 -3.32
C VAL A 155 -46.37 -27.48 -2.18
N GLY A 156 -47.21 -28.17 -1.38
CA GLY A 156 -47.83 -27.56 -0.20
C GLY A 156 -46.82 -27.13 0.86
N TYR A 157 -46.99 -25.91 1.41
CA TYR A 157 -46.12 -25.38 2.47
C TYR A 157 -46.07 -26.31 3.70
N ASP A 158 -47.23 -26.86 4.12
CA ASP A 158 -47.30 -27.75 5.28
C ASP A 158 -46.49 -29.03 5.07
N GLU A 159 -46.39 -29.50 3.88
CA GLU A 159 -45.62 -30.68 3.53
C GLU A 159 -44.12 -30.47 3.73
N LEU A 160 -43.57 -29.31 3.32
CA LEU A 160 -42.19 -28.95 3.56
C LEU A 160 -41.92 -28.67 5.05
N ARG A 161 -42.88 -28.04 5.75
CA ARG A 161 -42.80 -27.74 7.18
C ARG A 161 -42.76 -28.99 8.04
N GLN A 162 -43.67 -29.94 7.82
CA GLN A 162 -43.69 -31.21 8.57
C GLN A 162 -42.38 -32.00 8.41
N ARG A 163 -41.82 -32.00 7.23
CA ARG A 163 -40.54 -32.66 6.97
C ARG A 163 -39.36 -31.98 7.62
N GLU A 164 -39.36 -30.68 7.61
CA GLU A 164 -38.32 -29.94 8.31
C GLU A 164 -38.36 -30.23 9.82
N GLN A 165 -39.58 -30.36 10.37
CA GLN A 165 -39.77 -30.79 11.74
C GLN A 165 -39.33 -32.24 11.97
N ALA A 166 -39.69 -33.16 11.08
CA ALA A 166 -39.25 -34.56 11.17
C ALA A 166 -37.73 -34.73 11.01
N ARG A 167 -37.08 -33.92 10.16
CA ARG A 167 -35.61 -33.86 10.07
C ARG A 167 -34.98 -33.34 11.38
N ARG A 168 -35.63 -32.38 12.03
CA ARG A 168 -35.19 -31.83 13.31
C ARG A 168 -35.32 -32.87 14.43
N GLN A 169 -36.44 -33.61 14.47
CA GLN A 169 -36.63 -34.69 15.45
C GLN A 169 -35.66 -35.86 15.23
N LYS A 170 -35.40 -36.27 13.99
CA LYS A 170 -34.34 -37.25 13.67
C LYS A 170 -32.95 -36.78 14.06
N ARG A 171 -32.63 -35.49 13.84
CA ARG A 171 -31.36 -34.92 14.32
C ARG A 171 -31.27 -34.92 15.85
N LEU A 172 -32.36 -34.59 16.54
CA LEU A 172 -32.39 -34.62 18.00
C LEU A 172 -32.29 -36.08 18.52
N ALA A 173 -32.92 -37.05 17.89
CA ALA A 173 -32.81 -38.46 18.26
C ALA A 173 -31.39 -39.04 17.99
N ILE A 174 -30.71 -38.57 16.96
CA ILE A 174 -29.29 -38.90 16.72
C ILE A 174 -28.40 -38.25 17.80
N ILE A 175 -28.72 -37.02 18.22
CA ILE A 175 -27.98 -36.31 19.27
C ILE A 175 -28.16 -36.99 20.62
N THR A 176 -29.36 -37.49 20.94
CA THR A 176 -29.61 -38.23 22.19
C THR A 176 -29.03 -39.66 22.17
N GLY A 177 -28.98 -40.32 21.01
CA GLY A 177 -28.36 -41.65 20.86
C GLY A 177 -26.82 -41.60 20.96
N THR A 178 -26.21 -40.47 20.69
CA THR A 178 -24.75 -40.29 20.82
C THR A 178 -24.27 -39.96 22.23
N SER A 179 -25.21 -39.68 23.16
CA SER A 179 -24.86 -39.32 24.56
C SER A 179 -24.22 -40.48 25.33
N ALA A 180 -24.54 -41.72 25.01
CA ALA A 180 -23.93 -42.89 25.64
C ALA A 180 -22.46 -43.14 25.15
N VAL A 181 -22.22 -42.87 23.88
CA VAL A 181 -20.84 -42.89 23.32
C VAL A 181 -20.04 -41.69 23.82
N GLY A 182 -20.72 -40.57 24.08
CA GLY A 182 -20.11 -39.36 24.64
C GLY A 182 -19.52 -39.55 26.04
N PHE A 183 -20.11 -40.45 26.86
CA PHE A 183 -19.59 -40.67 28.22
C PHE A 183 -18.26 -41.46 28.23
N VAL A 184 -18.07 -42.38 27.31
CA VAL A 184 -16.79 -43.10 27.16
C VAL A 184 -15.72 -42.19 26.55
N LEU A 185 -16.11 -41.31 25.60
CA LEU A 185 -15.24 -40.27 25.04
C LEU A 185 -14.91 -39.22 26.07
N MET A 186 -15.84 -38.85 26.97
CA MET A 186 -15.58 -37.88 28.05
C MET A 186 -14.56 -38.37 29.05
N SER A 187 -14.50 -39.68 29.35
CA SER A 187 -13.46 -40.22 30.22
C SER A 187 -12.06 -40.20 29.57
N GLY A 188 -11.99 -40.45 28.25
CA GLY A 188 -10.78 -40.30 27.47
C GLY A 188 -10.36 -38.83 27.32
N LEU A 189 -11.32 -37.92 27.12
CA LEU A 189 -11.11 -36.49 27.06
C LEU A 189 -10.71 -35.90 28.42
N ALA A 190 -11.16 -36.45 29.54
CA ALA A 190 -10.72 -36.04 30.88
C ALA A 190 -9.21 -36.35 31.08
N GLY A 191 -8.73 -37.49 30.59
CA GLY A 191 -7.29 -37.81 30.58
C GLY A 191 -6.49 -36.86 29.71
N LEU A 192 -6.98 -36.55 28.49
CA LEU A 192 -6.36 -35.56 27.60
C LEU A 192 -6.44 -34.14 28.19
N ALA A 193 -7.54 -33.80 28.91
CA ALA A 193 -7.67 -32.51 29.59
C ALA A 193 -6.67 -32.32 30.75
N VAL A 194 -6.29 -33.39 31.44
CA VAL A 194 -5.25 -33.35 32.48
C VAL A 194 -3.87 -33.12 31.85
N ILE A 195 -3.59 -33.77 30.72
CA ILE A 195 -2.34 -33.53 29.95
C ILE A 195 -2.31 -32.09 29.42
N ALA A 196 -3.40 -31.65 28.76
CA ALA A 196 -3.53 -30.27 28.27
C ALA A 196 -3.48 -29.21 29.39
N ARG A 197 -4.01 -29.55 30.59
CA ARG A 197 -3.90 -28.66 31.78
C ARG A 197 -2.46 -28.54 32.27
N ASN A 198 -1.70 -29.63 32.28
CA ASN A 198 -0.30 -29.59 32.68
C ASN A 198 0.54 -28.81 31.65
N ASP A 199 0.26 -28.97 30.35
CA ASP A 199 0.88 -28.16 29.30
C ASP A 199 0.46 -26.67 29.41
N ALA A 200 -0.80 -26.40 29.72
CA ALA A 200 -1.28 -25.03 29.93
C ALA A 200 -0.66 -24.36 31.17
N ILE A 201 -0.41 -25.13 32.24
CA ILE A 201 0.30 -24.65 33.46
C ILE A 201 1.75 -24.32 33.06
N ALA A 202 2.43 -25.22 32.36
CA ALA A 202 3.80 -24.97 31.89
C ALA A 202 3.87 -23.73 30.96
N GLN A 203 2.93 -23.58 30.03
CA GLN A 203 2.82 -22.39 29.18
C GLN A 203 2.48 -21.12 29.98
N ARG A 204 1.66 -21.23 31.01
CA ARG A 204 1.33 -20.10 31.91
C ARG A 204 2.54 -19.66 32.72
N ASP A 205 3.36 -20.59 33.19
CA ASP A 205 4.59 -20.27 33.90
C ASP A 205 5.63 -19.63 32.99
N ILE A 206 5.76 -20.10 31.73
CA ILE A 206 6.57 -19.46 30.70
C ILE A 206 6.03 -18.05 30.37
N ALA A 207 4.70 -17.90 30.23
CA ALA A 207 4.07 -16.60 29.98
C ALA A 207 4.27 -15.64 31.17
N ARG A 208 4.18 -16.14 32.42
CA ARG A 208 4.47 -15.33 33.60
C ARG A 208 5.93 -14.88 33.65
N GLN A 209 6.89 -15.76 33.38
CA GLN A 209 8.29 -15.36 33.27
C GLN A 209 8.48 -14.28 32.19
N LYS A 210 7.88 -14.44 31.03
CA LYS A 210 7.91 -13.42 29.95
C LYS A 210 7.29 -12.09 30.39
N THR A 211 6.18 -12.12 31.12
CA THR A 211 5.53 -10.91 31.67
C THR A 211 6.42 -10.22 32.69
N MET A 212 6.99 -10.97 33.61
CA MET A 212 7.93 -10.43 34.62
C MET A 212 9.17 -9.82 33.96
N THR A 213 9.70 -10.46 32.92
CA THR A 213 10.84 -9.94 32.16
C THR A 213 10.44 -8.64 31.44
N ALA A 214 9.24 -8.60 30.84
CA ALA A 214 8.72 -7.40 30.19
C ALA A 214 8.47 -6.26 31.18
N GLU A 215 7.90 -6.53 32.35
CA GLU A 215 7.69 -5.54 33.43
C GLU A 215 9.03 -4.97 33.93
N ARG A 216 10.03 -5.83 34.17
CA ARG A 216 11.38 -5.39 34.52
C ARG A 216 12.04 -4.56 33.42
N THR A 217 11.79 -4.92 32.16
CA THR A 217 12.27 -4.14 31.01
C THR A 217 11.63 -2.75 30.98
N VAL A 218 10.31 -2.66 31.19
CA VAL A 218 9.59 -1.38 31.29
C VAL A 218 10.05 -0.55 32.48
N GLU A 219 10.24 -1.17 33.64
CA GLU A 219 10.72 -0.50 34.85
C GLU A 219 12.16 0.01 34.64
N PHE A 220 13.00 -0.79 34.01
CA PHE A 220 14.35 -0.37 33.63
C PHE A 220 14.29 0.82 32.64
N VAL A 221 13.48 0.76 31.57
CA VAL A 221 13.32 1.87 30.65
C VAL A 221 12.81 3.12 31.36
N LYS A 222 11.84 3.01 32.27
CA LYS A 222 11.40 4.14 33.11
C LYS A 222 12.54 4.72 33.91
N SER A 223 13.36 3.87 34.52
CA SER A 223 14.50 4.30 35.34
C SER A 223 15.58 5.03 34.51
N LEU A 224 15.66 4.80 33.21
CA LEU A 224 16.55 5.55 32.31
C LEU A 224 16.13 7.01 32.18
N PHE A 225 14.81 7.27 32.17
CA PHE A 225 14.28 8.63 32.06
C PHE A 225 14.16 9.33 33.43
N GLU A 226 14.00 8.60 34.53
CA GLU A 226 13.94 9.15 35.89
C GLU A 226 15.29 9.75 36.36
N VAL A 227 16.42 9.26 35.85
CA VAL A 227 17.76 9.81 36.14
C VAL A 227 18.01 11.14 35.39
N SER A 228 17.10 11.58 34.59
CA SER A 228 17.16 12.88 33.91
C SER A 228 16.45 13.96 34.75
N ASP A 229 16.72 14.03 36.05
CA ASP A 229 16.20 15.09 36.92
C ASP A 229 16.67 16.45 36.40
N PRO A 230 15.74 17.34 36.00
CA PRO A 230 16.09 18.68 35.55
C PRO A 230 16.92 19.48 36.55
N SER A 231 16.90 19.12 37.82
CA SER A 231 17.70 19.77 38.85
C SER A 231 19.21 19.45 38.75
N GLU A 232 19.60 18.30 38.22
CA GLU A 232 21.00 17.93 37.99
C GLU A 232 21.56 18.52 36.68
N ALA A 233 20.69 18.86 35.72
CA ALA A 233 21.08 19.32 34.38
C ALA A 233 21.60 20.77 34.34
N LYS A 234 21.55 21.53 35.45
CA LYS A 234 22.07 22.94 35.55
C LYS A 234 21.81 23.78 34.27
N GLY A 235 20.64 23.59 33.64
CA GLY A 235 20.26 24.31 32.41
C GLY A 235 20.84 23.77 31.09
N ALA A 236 21.61 22.66 31.09
CA ALA A 236 22.06 22.02 29.89
C ALA A 236 20.94 21.17 29.25
N LYS A 237 20.78 21.24 27.92
CA LYS A 237 19.86 20.36 27.18
C LYS A 237 20.47 18.95 27.17
N ILE A 238 19.90 18.02 27.93
CA ILE A 238 20.26 16.60 27.87
C ILE A 238 19.80 16.04 26.53
N THR A 239 20.71 15.49 25.76
CA THR A 239 20.38 14.85 24.48
C THR A 239 19.85 13.43 24.71
N ALA A 240 19.03 12.93 23.78
CA ALA A 240 18.57 11.54 23.80
C ALA A 240 19.76 10.55 23.84
N GLN A 241 20.85 10.89 23.18
CA GLN A 241 22.06 10.08 23.16
C GLN A 241 22.75 10.01 24.53
N GLU A 242 22.80 11.09 25.30
CA GLU A 242 23.35 11.09 26.67
C GLU A 242 22.52 10.23 27.62
N ILE A 243 21.19 10.23 27.49
CA ILE A 243 20.28 9.37 28.26
C ILE A 243 20.58 7.89 27.95
N LEU A 244 20.73 7.57 26.68
CA LEU A 244 21.04 6.21 26.24
C LEU A 244 22.45 5.75 26.69
N ASP A 245 23.45 6.65 26.65
CA ASP A 245 24.81 6.37 27.11
C ASP A 245 24.83 6.03 28.63
N LYS A 246 24.11 6.78 29.45
CA LYS A 246 23.93 6.49 30.86
C LYS A 246 23.22 5.15 31.07
N GLY A 247 22.21 4.86 30.24
CA GLY A 247 21.51 3.58 30.26
C GLY A 247 22.39 2.39 29.92
N ALA A 248 23.24 2.51 28.92
CA ALA A 248 24.17 1.46 28.50
C ALA A 248 25.14 1.10 29.66
N VAL A 249 25.67 2.10 30.35
CA VAL A 249 26.54 1.90 31.53
C VAL A 249 25.76 1.18 32.64
N ARG A 250 24.54 1.57 32.92
CA ARG A 250 23.70 0.97 33.95
C ARG A 250 23.34 -0.48 33.67
N ILE A 251 22.97 -0.82 32.41
CA ILE A 251 22.74 -2.22 31.99
C ILE A 251 23.99 -3.06 32.24
N SER A 252 25.17 -2.52 31.93
CA SER A 252 26.42 -3.26 32.12
C SER A 252 26.72 -3.58 33.58
N GLN A 253 26.32 -2.70 34.53
CA GLN A 253 26.64 -2.78 35.94
C GLN A 253 25.59 -3.50 36.79
N SER A 254 24.28 -3.44 36.43
CA SER A 254 23.20 -3.81 37.35
C SER A 254 22.54 -5.18 37.12
N LEU A 255 22.89 -5.91 36.03
CA LEU A 255 22.23 -7.15 35.63
C LEU A 255 23.22 -8.34 35.56
N GLY A 256 24.13 -8.46 36.53
CA GLY A 256 25.16 -9.51 36.57
C GLY A 256 24.59 -10.93 36.56
N ASP A 257 23.48 -11.14 37.27
CA ASP A 257 22.91 -12.47 37.51
C ASP A 257 21.78 -12.85 36.55
N GLU A 258 21.41 -11.97 35.58
CA GLU A 258 20.33 -12.21 34.62
C GLU A 258 20.82 -12.02 33.17
N PRO A 259 21.64 -12.92 32.60
CA PRO A 259 22.28 -12.72 31.29
C PRO A 259 21.28 -12.62 30.15
N THR A 260 20.13 -13.30 30.21
CA THR A 260 19.07 -13.27 29.20
C THR A 260 18.40 -11.88 29.14
N VAL A 261 18.01 -11.32 30.29
CA VAL A 261 17.40 -9.99 30.38
C VAL A 261 18.40 -8.92 29.94
N LYS A 262 19.66 -9.04 30.39
CA LYS A 262 20.74 -8.15 29.94
C LYS A 262 20.93 -8.16 28.44
N ALA A 263 20.91 -9.35 27.82
CA ALA A 263 21.05 -9.50 26.37
C ALA A 263 19.88 -8.87 25.59
N GLU A 264 18.65 -9.03 26.07
CA GLU A 264 17.47 -8.42 25.44
C GLU A 264 17.50 -6.88 25.54
N LEU A 265 17.86 -6.34 26.70
CA LEU A 265 17.99 -4.89 26.88
C LEU A 265 19.11 -4.31 26.02
N MET A 266 20.27 -4.96 25.97
CA MET A 266 21.37 -4.53 25.11
C MET A 266 21.00 -4.60 23.62
N THR A 267 20.24 -5.63 23.21
CA THR A 267 19.74 -5.75 21.84
C THR A 267 18.78 -4.61 21.48
N THR A 268 17.84 -4.30 22.37
CA THR A 268 16.92 -3.16 22.21
C THR A 268 17.68 -1.83 22.15
N LEU A 269 18.65 -1.65 23.05
CA LEU A 269 19.47 -0.43 23.08
C LEU A 269 20.29 -0.26 21.79
N SER A 270 20.87 -1.36 21.29
CA SER A 270 21.57 -1.37 20.00
C SER A 270 20.65 -0.89 18.86
N GLN A 271 19.43 -1.42 18.79
CA GLN A 271 18.46 -1.01 17.77
C GLN A 271 18.11 0.50 17.87
N VAL A 272 17.98 1.03 19.08
CA VAL A 272 17.75 2.48 19.27
C VAL A 272 18.95 3.30 18.77
N TYR A 273 20.18 2.89 19.08
CA TYR A 273 21.36 3.59 18.55
C TYR A 273 21.45 3.52 17.03
N LEU A 274 21.10 2.37 16.41
CA LEU A 274 21.04 2.23 14.97
C LEU A 274 19.97 3.17 14.37
N GLY A 275 18.82 3.29 15.02
CA GLY A 275 17.76 4.23 14.62
C GLY A 275 18.18 5.70 14.71
N LEU A 276 19.07 6.06 15.65
CA LEU A 276 19.62 7.41 15.80
C LEU A 276 20.85 7.67 14.90
N GLY A 277 21.23 6.71 14.04
CA GLY A 277 22.42 6.83 13.17
C GLY A 277 23.77 6.64 13.88
N ALA A 278 23.76 6.28 15.16
CA ALA A 278 24.98 6.01 15.94
C ALA A 278 25.49 4.57 15.73
N TYR A 279 25.72 4.20 14.44
CA TYR A 279 25.98 2.83 14.00
C TYR A 279 27.13 2.13 14.75
N LYS A 280 28.25 2.83 14.99
CA LYS A 280 29.41 2.27 15.69
C LYS A 280 29.07 1.86 17.14
N LYS A 281 28.28 2.71 17.84
CA LYS A 281 27.84 2.39 19.22
C LYS A 281 26.85 1.24 19.25
N GLY A 282 25.87 1.24 18.34
CA GLY A 282 24.93 0.13 18.19
C GLY A 282 25.62 -1.20 17.92
N ASP A 283 26.61 -1.21 17.01
CA ASP A 283 27.43 -2.38 16.70
C ASP A 283 28.21 -2.89 17.90
N GLN A 284 28.85 -1.98 18.65
CA GLN A 284 29.60 -2.34 19.87
C GLN A 284 28.68 -3.01 20.89
N ILE A 285 27.52 -2.43 21.17
CA ILE A 285 26.57 -2.93 22.17
C ILE A 285 26.05 -4.31 21.78
N ILE A 286 25.70 -4.54 20.50
CA ILE A 286 25.19 -5.85 20.08
C ILE A 286 26.30 -6.92 20.12
N ARG A 287 27.53 -6.59 19.79
CA ARG A 287 28.66 -7.51 19.91
C ARG A 287 28.95 -7.85 21.38
N ASP A 288 28.83 -6.90 22.27
CA ASP A 288 28.99 -7.13 23.72
C ASP A 288 27.83 -7.98 24.26
N SER A 289 26.60 -7.76 23.79
CA SER A 289 25.44 -8.62 24.06
C SER A 289 25.68 -10.07 23.64
N LEU A 290 26.26 -10.27 22.44
CA LEU A 290 26.56 -11.59 21.90
C LEU A 290 27.63 -12.39 22.67
N ARG A 291 28.44 -11.70 23.50
CA ARG A 291 29.42 -12.35 24.41
C ARG A 291 28.77 -12.90 25.66
N LEU A 292 27.54 -12.51 25.97
CA LEU A 292 26.82 -13.07 27.11
C LEU A 292 26.44 -14.52 26.80
N ASN A 293 26.60 -15.37 27.84
CA ASN A 293 26.18 -16.77 27.72
C ASN A 293 24.66 -16.88 27.88
N VAL A 294 23.94 -16.97 26.77
CA VAL A 294 22.48 -17.06 26.72
C VAL A 294 22.11 -18.36 26.01
N ASP A 295 21.46 -19.25 26.73
CA ASP A 295 21.06 -20.56 26.24
C ASP A 295 19.75 -20.54 25.43
N ASP A 296 18.98 -19.41 25.47
CA ASP A 296 17.73 -19.25 24.72
C ASP A 296 17.99 -18.97 23.23
N PRO A 297 17.63 -19.92 22.33
CA PRO A 297 17.84 -19.76 20.89
C PRO A 297 17.05 -18.57 20.30
N GLY A 298 15.90 -18.23 20.89
CA GLY A 298 15.08 -17.09 20.44
C GLY A 298 15.76 -15.75 20.75
N VAL A 299 16.35 -15.61 21.95
CA VAL A 299 17.14 -14.42 22.30
C VAL A 299 18.37 -14.32 21.41
N ARG A 300 19.06 -15.47 21.17
CA ARG A 300 20.22 -15.49 20.29
C ARG A 300 19.89 -15.11 18.86
N ALA A 301 18.74 -15.57 18.35
CA ALA A 301 18.25 -15.18 17.02
C ALA A 301 18.00 -13.66 16.92
N ARG A 302 17.41 -13.05 17.96
CA ARG A 302 17.20 -11.57 18.00
C ARG A 302 18.50 -10.80 18.07
N GLN A 303 19.48 -11.27 18.84
CA GLN A 303 20.82 -10.66 18.90
C GLN A 303 21.48 -10.70 17.51
N LEU A 304 21.45 -11.83 16.82
CA LEU A 304 22.00 -11.97 15.46
C LEU A 304 21.22 -11.12 14.44
N MET A 305 19.90 -11.03 14.56
CA MET A 305 19.10 -10.13 13.71
C MET A 305 19.57 -8.69 13.87
N ALA A 306 19.71 -8.20 15.12
CA ALA A 306 20.18 -6.84 15.36
C ALA A 306 21.63 -6.61 14.90
N LEU A 307 22.49 -7.64 14.95
CA LEU A 307 23.83 -7.56 14.35
C LEU A 307 23.73 -7.47 12.80
N GLY A 308 22.85 -8.25 12.17
CA GLY A 308 22.57 -8.17 10.73
C GLY A 308 22.10 -6.78 10.33
N ASP A 309 21.16 -6.19 11.11
CA ASP A 309 20.70 -4.81 10.92
C ASP A 309 21.86 -3.80 11.00
N SER A 310 22.73 -3.96 11.99
CA SER A 310 23.93 -3.14 12.15
C SER A 310 24.86 -3.24 10.93
N GLN A 311 25.15 -4.44 10.47
CA GLN A 311 26.00 -4.71 9.32
C GLN A 311 25.40 -4.13 8.02
N THR A 312 24.07 -4.28 7.84
CA THR A 312 23.35 -3.71 6.69
C THR A 312 23.48 -2.18 6.68
N ARG A 313 23.27 -1.51 7.83
CA ARG A 313 23.45 -0.06 7.97
C ARG A 313 24.87 0.43 7.71
N GLN A 314 25.86 -0.42 7.93
CA GLN A 314 27.29 -0.12 7.65
C GLN A 314 27.72 -0.51 6.22
N GLY A 315 26.81 -1.05 5.39
CA GLY A 315 27.09 -1.50 4.03
C GLY A 315 27.84 -2.84 3.96
N GLU A 316 27.92 -3.58 5.07
CA GLU A 316 28.58 -4.89 5.15
C GLU A 316 27.63 -6.02 4.74
N TYR A 317 26.98 -5.90 3.57
CA TYR A 317 25.85 -6.73 3.14
C TYR A 317 26.14 -8.22 3.12
N GLN A 318 27.34 -8.66 2.67
CA GLN A 318 27.69 -10.08 2.66
C GLN A 318 27.77 -10.68 4.06
N LYS A 319 28.29 -9.91 5.03
CA LYS A 319 28.30 -10.34 6.45
C LYS A 319 26.87 -10.38 7.00
N ALA A 320 26.04 -9.37 6.69
CA ALA A 320 24.66 -9.33 7.10
C ALA A 320 23.87 -10.55 6.61
N ILE A 321 24.02 -10.95 5.35
CA ILE A 321 23.38 -12.13 4.78
C ILE A 321 23.78 -13.40 5.56
N ALA A 322 25.05 -13.56 5.87
CA ALA A 322 25.52 -14.70 6.65
C ALA A 322 24.93 -14.70 8.08
N THR A 323 24.94 -13.53 8.73
CA THR A 323 24.42 -13.34 10.10
C THR A 323 22.92 -13.58 10.16
N TYR A 324 22.13 -13.04 9.23
CA TYR A 324 20.69 -13.33 9.13
C TYR A 324 20.40 -14.80 8.84
N GLY A 325 21.25 -15.47 8.05
CA GLY A 325 21.15 -16.90 7.79
C GLY A 325 21.30 -17.74 9.07
N GLU A 326 22.21 -17.36 9.96
CA GLU A 326 22.36 -17.99 11.28
C GLU A 326 21.17 -17.66 12.20
N ALA A 327 20.75 -16.39 12.23
CA ALA A 327 19.58 -15.96 12.99
C ALA A 327 18.33 -16.75 12.58
N LEU A 328 18.11 -16.95 11.28
CA LEU A 328 16.98 -17.69 10.73
C LEU A 328 16.98 -19.16 11.15
N LYS A 329 18.14 -19.81 11.18
CA LYS A 329 18.26 -21.21 11.66
C LYS A 329 17.84 -21.32 13.11
N LEU A 330 18.33 -20.41 13.97
CA LEU A 330 17.98 -20.38 15.40
C LEU A 330 16.52 -20.03 15.63
N ALA A 331 15.99 -19.03 14.92
CA ALA A 331 14.58 -18.65 15.01
C ALA A 331 13.65 -19.82 14.66
N ARG A 332 13.94 -20.55 13.60
CA ARG A 332 13.18 -21.75 13.21
C ARG A 332 13.27 -22.88 14.22
N ALA A 333 14.43 -23.06 14.88
CA ALA A 333 14.61 -24.08 15.90
C ALA A 333 13.90 -23.70 17.22
N ALA A 334 13.89 -22.43 17.59
CA ALA A 334 13.21 -21.91 18.78
C ALA A 334 11.69 -21.89 18.62
N ASP A 335 11.24 -21.77 17.39
CA ASP A 335 9.84 -21.44 17.07
C ASP A 335 9.06 -22.71 16.68
N ARG A 336 8.69 -23.53 17.67
CA ARG A 336 7.87 -24.74 17.48
C ARG A 336 6.47 -24.45 16.87
N GLY A 337 6.40 -23.49 15.94
CA GLY A 337 5.21 -23.07 15.19
C GLY A 337 4.78 -21.61 15.40
N ASN A 338 5.60 -20.75 15.97
CA ASN A 338 5.31 -19.34 16.12
C ASN A 338 6.33 -18.46 15.35
N PRO A 339 6.04 -18.03 14.11
CA PRO A 339 6.98 -17.34 13.23
C PRO A 339 7.24 -15.86 13.58
N GLU A 340 7.11 -15.47 14.85
CA GLU A 340 7.22 -14.06 15.28
C GLU A 340 8.53 -13.40 14.89
N PHE A 341 9.64 -14.16 14.94
CA PHE A 341 10.97 -13.66 14.62
C PHE A 341 11.44 -14.03 13.21
N VAL A 342 10.78 -14.99 12.57
CA VAL A 342 11.17 -15.49 11.25
C VAL A 342 10.92 -14.43 10.18
N SER A 343 9.75 -13.77 10.19
CA SER A 343 9.38 -12.76 9.19
C SER A 343 10.32 -11.55 9.20
N PRO A 344 10.61 -10.87 10.34
CA PRO A 344 11.57 -9.76 10.37
C PRO A 344 12.98 -10.14 9.89
N ILE A 345 13.47 -11.34 10.23
CA ILE A 345 14.78 -11.81 9.77
C ILE A 345 14.79 -12.01 8.24
N LEU A 346 13.72 -12.58 7.68
CA LEU A 346 13.59 -12.74 6.23
C LEU A 346 13.53 -11.40 5.49
N ILE A 347 12.89 -10.39 6.08
CA ILE A 347 12.87 -9.03 5.51
C ILE A 347 14.29 -8.45 5.51
N GLY A 348 15.00 -8.46 6.64
CA GLY A 348 16.38 -7.97 6.70
C GLY A 348 17.34 -8.72 5.76
N LEU A 349 17.17 -10.05 5.64
CA LEU A 349 17.91 -10.86 4.68
C LEU A 349 17.61 -10.46 3.23
N GLY A 350 16.34 -10.23 2.91
CA GLY A 350 15.91 -9.76 1.59
C GLY A 350 16.48 -8.37 1.27
N GLU A 351 16.42 -7.43 2.20
CA GLU A 351 17.00 -6.09 2.03
C GLU A 351 18.51 -6.15 1.78
N ALA A 352 19.24 -6.97 2.54
CA ALA A 352 20.69 -7.16 2.35
C ALA A 352 21.03 -7.80 1.00
N LYS A 353 20.22 -8.77 0.53
CA LYS A 353 20.36 -9.38 -0.81
C LYS A 353 20.05 -8.36 -1.92
N SER A 354 19.00 -7.57 -1.77
CA SER A 354 18.66 -6.51 -2.72
C SER A 354 19.80 -5.51 -2.89
N ALA A 355 20.47 -5.15 -1.79
CA ALA A 355 21.60 -4.23 -1.80
C ALA A 355 22.82 -4.73 -2.57
N ILE A 356 22.97 -6.06 -2.75
CA ILE A 356 24.02 -6.66 -3.59
C ILE A 356 23.51 -7.11 -4.96
N ALA A 357 22.32 -6.62 -5.36
CA ALA A 357 21.64 -6.92 -6.62
C ALA A 357 21.18 -8.39 -6.78
N ASP A 358 21.08 -9.18 -5.69
CA ASP A 358 20.39 -10.48 -5.69
C ASP A 358 18.88 -10.27 -5.51
N TYR A 359 18.25 -9.62 -6.49
CA TYR A 359 16.83 -9.26 -6.44
C TYR A 359 15.90 -10.48 -6.39
N ARG A 360 16.28 -11.58 -7.03
CA ARG A 360 15.47 -12.82 -7.02
C ARG A 360 15.53 -13.52 -5.67
N GLY A 361 16.71 -13.60 -5.05
CA GLY A 361 16.86 -14.13 -3.71
C GLY A 361 16.13 -13.28 -2.67
N ALA A 362 16.19 -11.95 -2.81
CA ALA A 362 15.45 -11.00 -1.99
C ALA A 362 13.93 -11.18 -2.12
N GLU A 363 13.40 -11.27 -3.35
CA GLU A 363 11.98 -11.52 -3.63
C GLU A 363 11.48 -12.79 -2.95
N ALA A 364 12.22 -13.88 -3.04
CA ALA A 364 11.84 -15.16 -2.45
C ALA A 364 11.72 -15.09 -0.92
N ASP A 365 12.68 -14.45 -0.26
CA ASP A 365 12.69 -14.31 1.19
C ASP A 365 11.56 -13.35 1.67
N ILE A 366 11.40 -12.20 1.03
CA ILE A 366 10.36 -11.23 1.37
C ILE A 366 8.95 -11.80 1.12
N ARG A 367 8.73 -12.54 0.04
CA ARG A 367 7.45 -13.23 -0.20
C ARG A 367 7.15 -14.30 0.85
N THR A 368 8.18 -14.98 1.34
CA THR A 368 8.03 -15.94 2.43
C THR A 368 7.62 -15.22 3.71
N ALA A 369 8.25 -14.09 4.05
CA ALA A 369 7.86 -13.25 5.18
C ALA A 369 6.41 -12.78 5.06
N LEU A 370 6.04 -12.24 3.91
CA LEU A 370 4.69 -11.77 3.59
C LEU A 370 3.64 -12.87 3.77
N ALA A 371 3.92 -14.08 3.30
CA ALA A 371 3.01 -15.22 3.46
C ALA A 371 2.82 -15.61 4.94
N LEU A 372 3.89 -15.59 5.74
CA LEU A 372 3.85 -15.84 7.18
C LEU A 372 3.03 -14.77 7.92
N ASP A 373 3.25 -13.51 7.61
CA ASP A 373 2.53 -12.41 8.28
C ASP A 373 1.06 -12.34 7.86
N ILE A 374 0.72 -12.66 6.61
CA ILE A 374 -0.68 -12.81 6.17
C ILE A 374 -1.37 -13.97 6.90
N ALA A 375 -0.70 -15.12 7.02
CA ALA A 375 -1.28 -16.29 7.69
C ALA A 375 -1.53 -16.02 9.18
N ARG A 376 -0.65 -15.24 9.82
CA ARG A 376 -0.73 -14.92 11.26
C ARG A 376 -1.70 -13.79 11.58
N HIS A 377 -1.65 -12.71 10.82
CA HIS A 377 -2.28 -11.43 11.16
C HIS A 377 -3.44 -11.06 10.24
N GLY A 378 -3.61 -11.81 9.15
CA GLY A 378 -4.56 -11.47 8.09
C GLY A 378 -4.05 -10.34 7.16
N ASN A 379 -4.78 -10.13 6.07
CA ASN A 379 -4.35 -9.24 4.97
C ASN A 379 -4.33 -7.73 5.32
N ARG A 380 -4.87 -7.32 6.48
CA ARG A 380 -5.03 -5.91 6.88
C ARG A 380 -4.25 -5.63 8.16
N ASN A 381 -2.97 -5.94 8.17
CA ASN A 381 -2.09 -5.71 9.32
C ASN A 381 -0.89 -4.84 8.92
N PRO A 382 -0.40 -3.94 9.80
CA PRO A 382 0.79 -3.14 9.53
C PRO A 382 2.05 -3.95 9.20
N ALA A 383 2.20 -5.18 9.73
CA ALA A 383 3.30 -6.07 9.37
C ALA A 383 3.25 -6.45 7.88
N VAL A 384 2.06 -6.80 7.37
CA VAL A 384 1.85 -7.09 5.94
C VAL A 384 2.16 -5.87 5.08
N ALA A 385 1.81 -4.67 5.54
CA ALA A 385 2.14 -3.44 4.82
C ALA A 385 3.66 -3.19 4.75
N ARG A 386 4.40 -3.49 5.82
CA ARG A 386 5.88 -3.43 5.84
C ARG A 386 6.50 -4.41 4.85
N ASP A 387 5.99 -5.64 4.80
CA ASP A 387 6.52 -6.66 3.90
C ASP A 387 6.23 -6.32 2.43
N LEU A 388 5.06 -5.73 2.15
CA LEU A 388 4.71 -5.20 0.83
C LEU A 388 5.63 -4.04 0.42
N GLU A 389 5.96 -3.15 1.35
CA GLU A 389 6.94 -2.07 1.16
C GLU A 389 8.32 -2.62 0.82
N ALA A 390 8.83 -3.59 1.60
CA ALA A 390 10.12 -4.22 1.35
C ALA A 390 10.17 -4.89 -0.04
N LEU A 391 9.09 -5.59 -0.43
CA LEU A 391 8.98 -6.17 -1.76
C LEU A 391 8.89 -5.10 -2.86
N GLY A 392 8.18 -4.01 -2.60
CA GLY A 392 8.09 -2.86 -3.47
C GLY A 392 9.45 -2.19 -3.70
N LEU A 393 10.23 -1.99 -2.62
CA LEU A 393 11.59 -1.45 -2.68
C LEU A 393 12.54 -2.36 -3.49
N ASN A 394 12.45 -3.68 -3.29
CA ASN A 394 13.22 -4.63 -4.08
C ASN A 394 12.94 -4.49 -5.59
N PHE A 395 11.68 -4.43 -6.00
CA PHE A 395 11.31 -4.22 -7.40
C PHE A 395 11.67 -2.83 -7.92
N LEU A 396 11.59 -1.81 -7.07
CA LEU A 396 11.98 -0.45 -7.44
C LEU A 396 13.49 -0.39 -7.73
N THR A 397 14.30 -1.05 -6.90
CA THR A 397 15.76 -1.11 -7.05
C THR A 397 16.17 -1.93 -8.29
N ASP A 398 15.43 -3.01 -8.59
CA ASP A 398 15.59 -3.81 -9.82
C ASP A 398 15.10 -3.08 -11.10
N GLY A 399 14.45 -1.89 -10.96
CA GLY A 399 13.89 -1.14 -12.08
C GLY A 399 12.51 -1.61 -12.55
N GLU A 400 11.92 -2.60 -11.89
CA GLU A 400 10.61 -3.20 -12.19
C GLU A 400 9.44 -2.34 -11.67
N LEU A 401 9.36 -1.10 -12.14
CA LEU A 401 8.42 -0.08 -11.65
C LEU A 401 6.95 -0.52 -11.70
N ALA A 402 6.58 -1.31 -12.70
CA ALA A 402 5.21 -1.80 -12.86
C ALA A 402 4.82 -2.81 -11.77
N LYS A 403 5.79 -3.55 -11.20
CA LYS A 403 5.58 -4.47 -10.08
C LYS A 403 5.64 -3.75 -8.74
N ALA A 404 6.49 -2.72 -8.62
CA ALA A 404 6.65 -1.96 -7.38
C ALA A 404 5.40 -1.17 -7.00
N ARG A 405 4.82 -0.44 -7.95
CA ARG A 405 3.69 0.48 -7.71
C ARG A 405 2.51 -0.15 -6.96
N PRO A 406 1.92 -1.27 -7.42
CA PRO A 406 0.75 -1.86 -6.75
C PRO A 406 1.04 -2.34 -5.33
N LEU A 407 2.29 -2.65 -5.00
CA LEU A 407 2.70 -3.07 -3.65
C LEU A 407 2.65 -1.90 -2.67
N PHE A 408 3.20 -0.75 -3.03
CA PHE A 408 3.11 0.48 -2.22
C PHE A 408 1.67 0.98 -2.11
N GLU A 409 0.88 0.93 -3.20
CA GLU A 409 -0.55 1.28 -3.15
C GLU A 409 -1.31 0.39 -2.15
N ARG A 410 -1.02 -0.91 -2.13
CA ARG A 410 -1.61 -1.85 -1.19
C ARG A 410 -1.13 -1.60 0.24
N ALA A 411 0.15 -1.29 0.45
CA ALA A 411 0.68 -0.91 1.76
C ALA A 411 -0.05 0.31 2.33
N LEU A 412 -0.27 1.36 1.52
CA LEU A 412 -1.05 2.53 1.90
C LEU A 412 -2.52 2.21 2.23
N GLN A 413 -3.17 1.33 1.45
CA GLN A 413 -4.55 0.89 1.73
C GLN A 413 -4.67 0.20 3.08
N ILE A 414 -3.61 -0.45 3.55
CA ILE A 414 -3.56 -1.06 4.88
C ILE A 414 -3.23 -0.03 5.95
N ARG A 415 -2.21 0.82 5.74
CA ARG A 415 -1.68 1.74 6.76
C ARG A 415 -2.61 2.90 7.07
N VAL A 416 -3.16 3.56 6.04
CA VAL A 416 -3.94 4.79 6.24
C VAL A 416 -5.14 4.59 7.16
N PRO A 417 -5.98 3.53 7.02
CA PRO A 417 -7.10 3.30 7.95
C PRO A 417 -6.69 2.95 9.37
N ILE A 418 -5.51 2.38 9.58
CA ILE A 418 -5.06 1.86 10.89
C ILE A 418 -4.21 2.90 11.62
N GLN A 419 -3.27 3.52 10.92
CA GLN A 419 -2.23 4.38 11.49
C GLN A 419 -2.50 5.88 11.24
N GLY A 420 -3.43 6.19 10.32
CA GLY A 420 -3.73 7.55 9.91
C GLY A 420 -2.74 8.12 8.90
N ILE A 421 -3.08 9.29 8.34
CA ILE A 421 -2.22 9.98 7.37
C ILE A 421 -0.98 10.60 8.04
N ALA A 422 -1.07 10.90 9.33
CA ALA A 422 0.04 11.44 10.13
C ALA A 422 0.93 10.32 10.69
N HIS A 423 1.40 9.43 9.84
CA HIS A 423 2.32 8.35 10.21
C HIS A 423 3.55 8.35 9.28
N PRO A 424 4.79 8.27 9.81
CA PRO A 424 6.01 8.36 8.99
C PRO A 424 6.03 7.41 7.79
N ARG A 425 5.63 6.14 7.99
CA ARG A 425 5.60 5.14 6.92
C ARG A 425 4.59 5.45 5.81
N VAL A 426 3.53 6.20 6.11
CA VAL A 426 2.58 6.65 5.08
C VAL A 426 3.23 7.69 4.17
N SER A 427 4.03 8.60 4.75
CA SER A 427 4.80 9.54 3.95
C SER A 427 5.86 8.87 3.09
N GLU A 428 6.59 7.90 3.66
CA GLU A 428 7.58 7.10 2.93
C GLU A 428 6.93 6.39 1.73
N ASP A 429 5.84 5.64 1.93
CA ASP A 429 5.09 4.97 0.85
C ASP A 429 4.64 5.96 -0.25
N LEU A 430 4.14 7.14 0.15
CA LEU A 430 3.70 8.18 -0.77
C LEU A 430 4.88 8.79 -1.55
N ASN A 431 6.03 8.97 -0.92
CA ASN A 431 7.25 9.44 -1.57
C ASN A 431 7.76 8.44 -2.61
N GLU A 432 7.73 7.14 -2.30
CA GLU A 432 8.11 6.10 -3.26
C GLU A 432 7.13 6.01 -4.44
N LEU A 433 5.82 6.09 -4.18
CA LEU A 433 4.81 6.16 -5.24
C LEU A 433 4.98 7.39 -6.13
N GLY A 434 5.35 8.52 -5.54
CA GLY A 434 5.71 9.74 -6.28
C GLY A 434 6.93 9.52 -7.17
N SER A 435 7.97 8.88 -6.63
CA SER A 435 9.20 8.54 -7.34
C SER A 435 8.95 7.56 -8.50
N ILE A 436 8.17 6.51 -8.25
CA ILE A 436 7.76 5.53 -9.27
C ILE A 436 6.96 6.22 -10.39
N ALA A 437 5.96 7.02 -10.03
CA ALA A 437 5.14 7.74 -11.01
C ALA A 437 6.00 8.70 -11.85
N TYR A 438 6.95 9.40 -11.23
CA TYR A 438 7.90 10.27 -11.93
C TYR A 438 8.78 9.50 -12.92
N LEU A 439 9.32 8.35 -12.51
CA LEU A 439 10.11 7.48 -13.39
C LEU A 439 9.26 6.90 -14.54
N GLN A 440 7.98 6.63 -14.30
CA GLN A 440 7.00 6.22 -15.31
C GLN A 440 6.52 7.38 -16.21
N ARG A 441 7.01 8.62 -15.99
CA ARG A 441 6.60 9.84 -16.68
C ARG A 441 5.15 10.26 -16.45
N ASP A 442 4.51 9.77 -15.41
CA ASP A 442 3.21 10.23 -14.95
C ASP A 442 3.40 11.40 -13.97
N SER A 443 3.77 12.55 -14.51
CA SER A 443 4.02 13.76 -13.71
C SER A 443 2.82 14.18 -12.87
N ALA A 444 1.59 13.93 -13.37
CA ALA A 444 0.37 14.26 -12.63
C ALA A 444 0.17 13.34 -11.41
N ALA A 445 0.43 12.05 -11.54
CA ALA A 445 0.42 11.14 -10.39
C ALA A 445 1.55 11.45 -9.41
N ALA A 446 2.77 11.71 -9.91
CA ALA A 446 3.92 12.07 -9.09
C ALA A 446 3.61 13.29 -8.20
N GLU A 447 3.06 14.35 -8.79
CA GLU A 447 2.65 15.55 -8.05
C GLU A 447 1.60 15.24 -6.99
N ARG A 448 0.56 14.47 -7.33
CA ARG A 448 -0.49 14.08 -6.36
C ARG A 448 0.08 13.29 -5.17
N TYR A 449 0.97 12.33 -5.43
CA TYR A 449 1.57 11.54 -4.36
C TYR A 449 2.49 12.38 -3.48
N TRP A 450 3.37 13.20 -4.08
CA TRP A 450 4.29 14.04 -3.31
C TRP A 450 3.59 15.18 -2.55
N LEU A 451 2.49 15.74 -3.06
CA LEU A 451 1.68 16.70 -2.29
C LEU A 451 1.02 16.02 -1.08
N ARG A 452 0.59 14.76 -1.21
CA ARG A 452 0.06 13.99 -0.08
C ARG A 452 1.18 13.65 0.91
N ALA A 453 2.35 13.28 0.42
CA ALA A 453 3.55 13.05 1.25
C ALA A 453 3.92 14.31 2.02
N LEU A 454 3.97 15.46 1.35
CA LEU A 454 4.26 16.75 1.99
C LEU A 454 3.31 17.05 3.14
N ARG A 455 2.01 16.86 2.92
CA ARG A 455 1.02 17.05 3.98
C ARG A 455 1.22 16.07 5.15
N SER A 456 1.58 14.83 4.87
CA SER A 456 1.89 13.82 5.89
C SER A 456 3.12 14.21 6.69
N ASP A 457 4.21 14.61 6.01
CA ASP A 457 5.46 15.05 6.63
C ASP A 457 5.26 16.26 7.55
N GLU A 458 4.50 17.25 7.08
CA GLU A 458 4.19 18.45 7.89
C GLU A 458 3.41 18.11 9.17
N LEU A 459 2.51 17.13 9.10
CA LEU A 459 1.74 16.67 10.27
C LEU A 459 2.58 15.86 11.26
N VAL A 460 3.53 15.08 10.76
CA VAL A 460 4.37 14.16 11.57
C VAL A 460 5.58 14.89 12.15
N LEU A 461 6.30 15.61 11.32
CA LEU A 461 7.62 16.17 11.63
C LEU A 461 7.54 17.67 11.98
N GLY A 462 6.42 18.30 11.65
CA GLY A 462 6.26 19.74 11.70
C GLY A 462 6.76 20.45 10.44
N PRO A 463 6.23 21.66 10.19
CA PRO A 463 6.40 22.36 8.91
C PRO A 463 7.83 22.82 8.59
N ASN A 464 8.75 22.78 9.57
CA ASN A 464 10.13 23.25 9.45
C ASN A 464 11.17 22.12 9.55
N HIS A 465 10.73 20.85 9.44
CA HIS A 465 11.67 19.73 9.46
C HIS A 465 12.45 19.61 8.14
N PRO A 466 13.75 19.24 8.15
CA PRO A 466 14.54 19.09 6.92
C PRO A 466 13.92 18.14 5.88
N ASP A 467 13.29 17.05 6.31
CA ASP A 467 12.64 16.09 5.39
C ASP A 467 11.46 16.71 4.64
N VAL A 468 10.76 17.68 5.25
CA VAL A 468 9.75 18.50 4.56
C VAL A 468 10.36 19.24 3.38
N ALA A 469 11.59 19.76 3.51
CA ALA A 469 12.28 20.43 2.41
C ALA A 469 12.62 19.45 1.27
N ILE A 470 12.93 18.18 1.57
CA ILE A 470 13.16 17.14 0.56
C ILE A 470 11.88 16.91 -0.24
N THR A 471 10.76 16.71 0.45
CA THR A 471 9.45 16.48 -0.19
C THR A 471 8.99 17.70 -1.00
N ILE A 472 9.21 18.93 -0.50
CA ILE A 472 9.00 20.18 -1.26
C ILE A 472 9.79 20.17 -2.55
N ASN A 473 11.07 19.80 -2.52
CA ASN A 473 11.92 19.74 -3.73
C ASN A 473 11.34 18.74 -4.77
N ASN A 474 10.82 17.60 -4.33
CA ASN A 474 10.19 16.62 -5.23
C ASN A 474 8.95 17.20 -5.90
N VAL A 475 8.06 17.85 -5.13
CA VAL A 475 6.87 18.55 -5.67
C VAL A 475 7.30 19.63 -6.66
N ALA A 476 8.23 20.49 -6.26
CA ALA A 476 8.70 21.60 -7.08
C ALA A 476 9.35 21.13 -8.39
N ARG A 477 10.09 20.01 -8.38
CA ARG A 477 10.69 19.42 -9.59
C ARG A 477 9.65 19.14 -10.68
N VAL A 478 8.50 18.55 -10.33
CA VAL A 478 7.42 18.31 -11.30
C VAL A 478 6.81 19.61 -11.78
N MET A 479 6.62 20.59 -10.87
CA MET A 479 6.14 21.91 -11.25
C MET A 479 7.09 22.63 -12.21
N LEU A 480 8.42 22.53 -11.98
CA LEU A 480 9.42 23.09 -12.87
C LEU A 480 9.41 22.42 -14.24
N GLU A 481 9.29 21.09 -14.30
CA GLU A 481 9.22 20.35 -15.57
C GLU A 481 8.03 20.78 -16.43
N ARG A 482 6.88 21.06 -15.83
CA ARG A 482 5.71 21.60 -16.55
C ARG A 482 5.71 23.13 -16.68
N ARG A 483 6.82 23.78 -16.33
CA ARG A 483 7.06 25.22 -16.43
C ARG A 483 6.16 26.08 -15.52
N ALA A 484 5.65 25.51 -14.43
CA ALA A 484 4.84 26.23 -13.42
C ALA A 484 5.74 26.96 -12.41
N PHE A 485 6.63 27.81 -12.90
CA PHE A 485 7.68 28.48 -12.11
C PHE A 485 7.12 29.30 -10.96
N ALA A 486 6.04 30.04 -11.20
CA ALA A 486 5.40 30.87 -10.17
C ALA A 486 4.85 30.06 -9.01
N GLN A 487 4.43 28.81 -9.25
CA GLN A 487 3.94 27.90 -8.20
C GLN A 487 5.11 27.23 -7.46
N ALA A 488 6.16 26.84 -8.15
CA ALA A 488 7.33 26.20 -7.57
C ALA A 488 8.16 27.17 -6.70
N TYR A 489 8.23 28.43 -7.07
CA TYR A 489 9.07 29.45 -6.45
C TYR A 489 8.86 29.58 -4.93
N PRO A 490 7.63 29.85 -4.41
CA PRO A 490 7.44 30.02 -2.97
C PRO A 490 7.74 28.73 -2.18
N LEU A 491 7.46 27.57 -2.75
CA LEU A 491 7.80 26.29 -2.13
C LEU A 491 9.32 26.12 -1.99
N LEU A 492 10.07 26.43 -3.04
CA LEU A 492 11.53 26.33 -3.03
C LEU A 492 12.18 27.35 -2.11
N GLN A 493 11.66 28.57 -2.04
CA GLN A 493 12.10 29.55 -1.03
C GLN A 493 11.92 29.01 0.40
N ARG A 494 10.76 28.41 0.68
CA ARG A 494 10.49 27.76 1.97
C ARG A 494 11.49 26.62 2.23
N ALA A 495 11.78 25.77 1.26
CA ALA A 495 12.74 24.68 1.41
C ALA A 495 14.17 25.18 1.72
N VAL A 496 14.58 26.27 1.08
CA VAL A 496 15.87 26.94 1.41
C VAL A 496 15.88 27.42 2.86
N VAL A 497 14.82 28.10 3.31
CA VAL A 497 14.74 28.60 4.69
C VAL A 497 14.80 27.45 5.70
N ILE A 498 14.04 26.38 5.48
CA ILE A 498 14.05 25.20 6.35
C ILE A 498 15.46 24.61 6.47
N ASN A 499 16.13 24.41 5.33
CA ASN A 499 17.47 23.84 5.33
C ASN A 499 18.50 24.73 6.03
N LEU A 500 18.46 26.04 5.79
CA LEU A 500 19.41 27.01 6.40
C LEU A 500 19.24 27.19 7.92
N GLN A 501 18.09 26.85 8.48
CA GLN A 501 17.88 26.88 9.94
C GLN A 501 18.74 25.85 10.69
N GLN A 502 19.10 24.75 10.04
CA GLN A 502 19.77 23.62 10.69
C GLN A 502 21.11 23.23 10.02
N ARG A 503 21.43 23.81 8.86
CA ARG A 503 22.55 23.41 7.99
C ARG A 503 23.29 24.62 7.46
N SER A 504 24.58 24.44 7.17
CA SER A 504 25.36 25.48 6.47
C SER A 504 24.92 25.64 5.02
N GLU A 505 25.18 26.80 4.41
CA GLU A 505 24.92 27.04 2.96
C GLU A 505 25.60 26.04 2.02
N THR A 506 26.66 25.40 2.49
CA THR A 506 27.43 24.41 1.74
C THR A 506 26.97 22.97 1.98
N HIS A 507 25.92 22.78 2.76
CA HIS A 507 25.39 21.42 3.00
C HIS A 507 24.84 20.80 1.71
N ASP A 508 25.04 19.50 1.57
CA ASP A 508 24.69 18.69 0.39
C ASP A 508 23.24 18.87 -0.09
N ASP A 509 22.29 18.85 0.84
CA ASP A 509 20.85 19.01 0.53
C ASP A 509 20.51 20.37 -0.08
N LEU A 510 21.32 21.41 0.19
CA LEU A 510 21.13 22.74 -0.38
C LEU A 510 21.58 22.82 -1.83
N ALA A 511 22.48 21.96 -2.29
CA ALA A 511 22.89 21.91 -3.69
C ALA A 511 21.68 21.71 -4.62
N PHE A 512 20.82 20.75 -4.28
CA PHE A 512 19.62 20.44 -5.06
C PHE A 512 18.54 21.53 -4.93
N THR A 513 18.35 22.04 -3.71
CA THR A 513 17.34 23.07 -3.43
C THR A 513 17.68 24.38 -4.13
N PHE A 514 18.94 24.84 -4.06
CA PHE A 514 19.39 26.04 -4.77
C PHE A 514 19.31 25.89 -6.30
N ALA A 515 19.65 24.71 -6.84
CA ALA A 515 19.53 24.45 -8.27
C ALA A 515 18.08 24.56 -8.75
N ASN A 516 17.13 23.93 -8.03
CA ASN A 516 15.72 24.02 -8.37
C ASN A 516 15.19 25.45 -8.25
N LEU A 517 15.58 26.19 -7.21
CA LEU A 517 15.20 27.61 -7.05
C LEU A 517 15.80 28.46 -8.17
N ALA A 518 17.03 28.19 -8.59
CA ALA A 518 17.66 28.87 -9.74
C ALA A 518 16.90 28.64 -11.04
N ILE A 519 16.41 27.39 -11.27
CA ILE A 519 15.55 27.07 -12.43
C ILE A 519 14.24 27.87 -12.37
N ALA A 520 13.62 27.98 -11.18
CA ALA A 520 12.41 28.78 -10.99
C ALA A 520 12.66 30.26 -11.27
N GLU A 521 13.74 30.85 -10.72
CA GLU A 521 14.13 32.25 -10.94
C GLU A 521 14.40 32.55 -12.43
N ARG A 522 15.13 31.65 -13.11
CA ARG A 522 15.32 31.73 -14.57
C ARG A 522 14.00 31.72 -15.32
N GLY A 523 13.09 30.82 -14.94
CA GLY A 523 11.74 30.73 -15.54
C GLY A 523 10.88 31.96 -15.29
N LEU A 524 11.12 32.70 -14.21
CA LEU A 524 10.50 33.97 -13.86
C LEU A 524 11.21 35.19 -14.47
N ASN A 525 12.17 34.95 -15.39
CA ASN A 525 12.93 35.99 -16.08
C ASN A 525 13.83 36.83 -15.12
N ARG A 526 14.45 36.15 -14.13
CA ARG A 526 15.38 36.74 -13.16
C ARG A 526 16.76 36.10 -13.27
N PRO A 527 17.48 36.29 -14.40
CA PRO A 527 18.69 35.53 -14.72
C PRO A 527 19.90 35.83 -13.79
N VAL A 528 19.96 37.00 -13.20
CA VAL A 528 21.05 37.37 -12.27
C VAL A 528 20.95 36.60 -10.96
N GLU A 529 19.76 36.51 -10.42
CA GLU A 529 19.50 35.75 -9.19
C GLU A 529 19.60 34.23 -9.45
N ALA A 530 19.13 33.77 -10.60
CA ALA A 530 19.33 32.39 -11.03
C ALA A 530 20.82 32.01 -11.09
N GLU A 531 21.65 32.84 -11.66
CA GLU A 531 23.11 32.59 -11.71
C GLU A 531 23.72 32.54 -10.31
N ARG A 532 23.37 33.48 -9.45
CA ARG A 532 23.85 33.50 -8.06
C ARG A 532 23.50 32.20 -7.33
N LEU A 533 22.29 31.73 -7.51
CA LEU A 533 21.79 30.48 -6.90
C LEU A 533 22.46 29.23 -7.50
N PHE A 534 22.67 29.18 -8.82
CA PHE A 534 23.41 28.06 -9.44
C PHE A 534 24.86 28.00 -8.96
N ARG A 535 25.52 29.14 -8.75
CA ARG A 535 26.87 29.17 -8.20
C ARG A 535 26.91 28.68 -6.75
N LYS A 536 25.92 29.03 -5.91
CA LYS A 536 25.75 28.46 -4.56
C LYS A 536 25.51 26.96 -4.61
N ALA A 537 24.62 26.50 -5.49
CA ALA A 537 24.33 25.09 -5.69
C ALA A 537 25.59 24.31 -6.10
N LEU A 538 26.38 24.87 -7.02
CA LEU A 538 27.60 24.24 -7.49
C LEU A 538 28.66 24.15 -6.37
N MET A 539 28.82 25.21 -5.58
CA MET A 539 29.76 25.24 -4.45
C MET A 539 29.42 24.13 -3.43
N ALA A 540 28.14 24.01 -3.07
CA ALA A 540 27.67 22.96 -2.16
C ALA A 540 27.88 21.55 -2.76
N ALA A 541 27.57 21.37 -4.04
CA ALA A 541 27.70 20.07 -4.72
C ALA A 541 29.19 19.65 -4.90
N GLU A 542 30.10 20.58 -5.11
CA GLU A 542 31.51 20.28 -5.28
C GLU A 542 32.19 19.91 -3.96
N MET A 543 31.84 20.57 -2.87
CA MET A 543 32.39 20.29 -1.54
C MET A 543 32.19 18.83 -1.12
N HIS A 544 31.04 18.26 -1.47
CA HIS A 544 30.68 16.89 -1.13
C HIS A 544 30.82 15.90 -2.29
N LYS A 545 31.37 16.31 -3.43
CA LYS A 545 31.40 15.49 -4.67
C LYS A 545 30.03 14.92 -5.07
N HIS A 546 28.98 15.70 -4.82
CA HIS A 546 27.60 15.26 -5.04
C HIS A 546 27.32 14.93 -6.51
N ARG A 547 26.51 13.90 -6.76
CA ARG A 547 26.10 13.45 -8.12
C ARG A 547 25.49 14.56 -8.97
N ASN A 548 24.79 15.53 -8.36
CA ASN A 548 24.11 16.60 -9.08
C ASN A 548 25.06 17.72 -9.57
N ARG A 549 26.38 17.65 -9.32
CA ARG A 549 27.34 18.68 -9.78
C ARG A 549 27.32 18.83 -11.31
N ALA A 550 27.25 17.74 -12.07
CA ALA A 550 27.20 17.79 -13.52
C ALA A 550 25.89 18.36 -14.09
N PRO A 551 24.72 17.97 -13.61
CA PRO A 551 23.44 18.65 -13.89
C PRO A 551 23.48 20.16 -13.59
N ILE A 552 24.02 20.58 -12.43
CA ILE A 552 24.11 21.99 -12.03
C ILE A 552 25.05 22.75 -12.98
N LEU A 553 26.21 22.18 -13.30
CA LEU A 553 27.15 22.77 -14.28
C LEU A 553 26.46 22.96 -15.64
N THR A 554 25.64 22.00 -16.08
CA THR A 554 24.94 22.06 -17.37
C THR A 554 23.90 23.18 -17.39
N GLU A 555 23.09 23.32 -16.31
CA GLU A 555 22.08 24.39 -16.20
C GLU A 555 22.72 25.77 -16.06
N LEU A 556 23.81 25.88 -15.29
CA LEU A 556 24.57 27.13 -15.18
C LEU A 556 25.16 27.53 -16.54
N ALA A 557 25.73 26.57 -17.25
CA ALA A 557 26.27 26.82 -18.58
C ALA A 557 25.20 27.30 -19.56
N ASP A 558 24.04 26.69 -19.52
CA ASP A 558 22.90 27.10 -20.36
C ASP A 558 22.46 28.55 -20.07
N LEU A 559 22.37 28.92 -18.80
CA LEU A 559 22.07 30.29 -18.39
C LEU A 559 23.19 31.27 -18.80
N LEU A 560 24.47 30.90 -18.66
CA LEU A 560 25.60 31.71 -19.07
C LEU A 560 25.60 31.93 -20.59
N CYS A 561 25.18 30.95 -21.39
CA CYS A 561 25.00 31.10 -22.84
C CYS A 561 23.94 32.15 -23.20
N GLU A 562 22.78 32.11 -22.52
CA GLU A 562 21.73 33.12 -22.67
C GLU A 562 22.25 34.54 -22.33
N ARG A 563 23.17 34.64 -21.39
CA ARG A 563 23.79 35.88 -20.99
C ARG A 563 25.05 36.23 -21.80
N ARG A 564 25.35 35.46 -22.83
CA ARG A 564 26.51 35.62 -23.75
C ARG A 564 27.88 35.48 -23.06
N ALA A 565 27.95 34.86 -21.89
CA ALA A 565 29.19 34.54 -21.20
C ALA A 565 29.81 33.21 -21.72
N PHE A 566 30.03 33.14 -23.03
CA PHE A 566 30.39 31.92 -23.75
C PHE A 566 31.66 31.21 -23.23
N PRO A 567 32.79 31.92 -22.95
CA PRO A 567 33.99 31.24 -22.47
C PRO A 567 33.75 30.45 -21.17
N GLU A 568 33.02 31.06 -20.23
CA GLU A 568 32.71 30.42 -18.95
C GLU A 568 31.70 29.28 -19.16
N ALA A 569 30.67 29.46 -20.01
CA ALA A 569 29.71 28.43 -20.33
C ALA A 569 30.36 27.16 -20.90
N PHE A 570 31.27 27.32 -21.87
CA PHE A 570 32.02 26.20 -22.45
C PHE A 570 32.95 25.54 -21.41
N ALA A 571 33.55 26.29 -20.51
CA ALA A 571 34.33 25.72 -19.40
C ALA A 571 33.48 24.89 -18.45
N MET A 572 32.24 25.32 -18.12
CA MET A 572 31.31 24.54 -17.30
C MET A 572 30.89 23.25 -18.02
N LEU A 573 30.59 23.30 -19.31
CA LEU A 573 30.23 22.12 -20.11
C LEU A 573 31.38 21.12 -20.23
N ALA A 574 32.59 21.59 -20.43
CA ALA A 574 33.81 20.77 -20.46
C ALA A 574 34.04 20.04 -19.13
N ARG A 575 33.67 20.65 -18.02
CA ARG A 575 33.70 19.99 -16.68
C ARG A 575 32.54 19.02 -16.49
N ALA A 576 31.33 19.34 -16.98
CA ALA A 576 30.16 18.52 -16.81
C ALA A 576 30.24 17.20 -17.60
N GLU A 577 30.78 17.21 -18.80
CA GLU A 577 30.78 16.07 -19.73
C GLU A 577 31.44 14.80 -19.15
N PRO A 578 32.70 14.83 -18.64
CA PRO A 578 33.33 13.64 -18.09
C PRO A 578 32.62 13.13 -16.82
N ILE A 579 32.13 14.05 -15.99
CA ILE A 579 31.39 13.67 -14.77
C ILE A 579 30.08 12.97 -15.14
N MET A 580 29.36 13.51 -16.13
CA MET A 580 28.10 12.93 -16.57
C MET A 580 28.28 11.51 -17.12
N ARG A 581 29.38 11.29 -17.88
CA ARG A 581 29.72 9.98 -18.43
C ARG A 581 30.16 8.98 -17.37
N SER A 582 30.90 9.43 -16.35
CA SER A 582 31.40 8.60 -15.25
C SER A 582 30.30 8.22 -14.26
N ASP A 583 29.51 9.22 -13.82
CA ASP A 583 28.55 9.04 -12.74
C ASP A 583 27.24 8.40 -13.23
N TYR A 584 27.00 8.38 -14.55
CA TYR A 584 25.75 7.91 -15.18
C TYR A 584 26.01 7.13 -16.48
N PRO A 585 26.78 6.04 -16.45
CA PRO A 585 27.19 5.31 -17.66
C PRO A 585 25.99 4.71 -18.42
N ASP A 586 24.93 4.33 -17.72
CA ASP A 586 23.75 3.68 -18.29
C ASP A 586 22.65 4.65 -18.73
N ASP A 587 22.86 5.96 -18.58
CA ASP A 587 21.89 7.02 -18.87
C ASP A 587 22.38 7.90 -20.06
N PRO A 588 22.33 7.44 -21.32
CA PRO A 588 22.87 8.17 -22.48
C PRO A 588 22.21 9.54 -22.70
N TRP A 589 20.95 9.72 -22.30
CA TRP A 589 20.25 11.00 -22.38
C TRP A 589 20.92 12.11 -21.57
N ARG A 590 21.68 11.78 -20.51
CA ARG A 590 22.38 12.77 -19.69
C ARG A 590 23.56 13.38 -20.44
N SER A 591 24.37 12.55 -21.09
CA SER A 591 25.43 13.02 -21.96
C SER A 591 24.88 13.78 -23.16
N ALA A 592 23.78 13.31 -23.73
CA ALA A 592 23.04 14.00 -24.79
C ALA A 592 22.54 15.39 -24.35
N TRP A 593 22.14 15.54 -23.08
CA TRP A 593 21.72 16.84 -22.53
C TRP A 593 22.86 17.84 -22.48
N VAL A 594 24.04 17.45 -22.00
CA VAL A 594 25.24 18.29 -22.02
C VAL A 594 25.60 18.68 -23.46
N ALA A 595 25.60 17.71 -24.38
CA ALA A 595 25.87 17.93 -25.79
C ALA A 595 24.86 18.90 -26.44
N ASN A 596 23.56 18.69 -26.17
CA ASN A 596 22.53 19.58 -26.66
C ASN A 596 22.65 21.00 -26.13
N THR A 597 23.01 21.17 -24.84
CA THR A 597 23.29 22.49 -24.26
C THR A 597 24.50 23.15 -24.92
N LYS A 598 25.57 22.39 -25.21
CA LYS A 598 26.73 22.86 -25.96
C LYS A 598 26.35 23.32 -27.36
N GLY A 599 25.50 22.53 -28.04
CA GLY A 599 24.96 22.91 -29.36
C GLY A 599 24.19 24.23 -29.32
N GLY A 600 23.34 24.42 -28.28
CA GLY A 600 22.66 25.70 -28.05
C GLY A 600 23.63 26.88 -27.88
N CYS A 601 24.66 26.70 -27.05
CA CYS A 601 25.72 27.70 -26.85
C CYS A 601 26.49 28.04 -28.14
N LEU A 602 26.74 27.04 -28.97
CA LEU A 602 27.39 27.26 -30.27
C LEU A 602 26.52 28.10 -31.21
N ILE A 603 25.23 27.88 -31.24
CA ILE A 603 24.29 28.72 -32.00
C ILE A 603 24.35 30.17 -31.52
N GLU A 604 24.18 30.39 -30.22
CA GLU A 604 24.15 31.72 -29.62
C GLU A 604 25.50 32.47 -29.77
N SER A 605 26.60 31.72 -29.89
CA SER A 605 27.94 32.28 -30.15
C SER A 605 28.25 32.45 -31.64
N GLY A 606 27.28 32.22 -32.53
CA GLY A 606 27.45 32.40 -33.98
C GLY A 606 28.17 31.26 -34.70
N ARG A 607 28.17 30.06 -34.13
CA ARG A 607 28.80 28.83 -34.67
C ARG A 607 27.80 27.73 -35.01
N PRO A 608 26.76 27.99 -35.84
CA PRO A 608 25.65 27.03 -36.08
C PRO A 608 26.10 25.77 -36.83
N ASP A 609 27.14 25.84 -37.68
CA ASP A 609 27.64 24.67 -38.42
C ASP A 609 28.26 23.62 -37.48
N GLU A 610 28.95 24.06 -36.43
CA GLU A 610 29.47 23.17 -35.39
C GLU A 610 28.36 22.63 -34.47
N ALA A 611 27.31 23.41 -34.25
CA ALA A 611 26.17 23.00 -33.45
C ALA A 611 25.32 21.90 -34.11
N ARG A 612 25.20 21.93 -35.44
CA ARG A 612 24.29 21.09 -36.22
C ARG A 612 24.46 19.59 -35.95
N PRO A 613 25.64 18.96 -36.11
CA PRO A 613 25.81 17.53 -35.82
C PRO A 613 25.50 17.21 -34.38
N ILE A 614 25.95 18.02 -33.43
CA ILE A 614 25.79 17.82 -31.99
C ILE A 614 24.29 17.81 -31.62
N LEU A 615 23.52 18.75 -32.15
CA LEU A 615 22.08 18.84 -31.87
C LEU A 615 21.31 17.67 -32.49
N ILE A 616 21.64 17.29 -33.73
CA ILE A 616 20.97 16.16 -34.39
C ILE A 616 21.25 14.85 -33.67
N GLU A 617 22.50 14.58 -33.28
CA GLU A 617 22.90 13.35 -32.60
C GLU A 617 22.34 13.26 -31.19
N SER A 618 22.15 14.37 -30.47
CA SER A 618 21.64 14.37 -29.08
C SER A 618 20.12 14.15 -29.00
N MET A 619 19.36 14.53 -30.00
CA MET A 619 17.88 14.53 -29.93
C MET A 619 17.23 13.17 -29.73
N PRO A 620 17.67 12.05 -30.34
CA PRO A 620 17.02 10.76 -30.14
C PRO A 620 16.96 10.34 -28.67
N ASP A 621 18.04 10.50 -27.93
CA ASP A 621 18.08 10.11 -26.52
C ASP A 621 17.31 11.09 -25.62
N LEU A 622 17.32 12.37 -25.94
CA LEU A 622 16.52 13.36 -25.23
C LEU A 622 15.03 13.15 -25.41
N ARG A 623 14.57 12.81 -26.63
CA ARG A 623 13.17 12.50 -26.91
C ARG A 623 12.68 11.22 -26.25
N LYS A 624 13.56 10.25 -26.00
CA LYS A 624 13.23 9.09 -25.16
C LYS A 624 12.98 9.51 -23.71
N ARG A 625 13.65 10.55 -23.22
CA ARG A 625 13.57 10.99 -21.80
C ARG A 625 12.54 12.07 -21.56
N TRP A 626 12.42 13.07 -22.44
CA TRP A 626 11.59 14.26 -22.25
C TRP A 626 10.58 14.45 -23.39
N THR A 627 9.39 14.87 -23.02
CA THR A 627 8.40 15.32 -24.02
C THR A 627 8.73 16.75 -24.48
N PRO A 628 8.32 17.15 -25.68
CA PRO A 628 8.50 18.54 -26.15
C PRO A 628 7.82 19.59 -25.26
N LEU A 629 6.84 19.18 -24.44
CA LEU A 629 6.12 20.07 -23.51
C LEU A 629 6.85 20.27 -22.18
N SER A 630 7.74 19.35 -21.81
CA SER A 630 8.54 19.48 -20.58
C SER A 630 9.55 20.62 -20.73
N LEU A 631 10.01 21.18 -19.60
CA LEU A 631 10.99 22.26 -19.60
C LEU A 631 12.23 21.95 -20.45
N PHE A 632 12.86 20.81 -20.18
CA PHE A 632 14.12 20.44 -20.86
C PHE A 632 13.89 19.98 -22.30
N GLY A 633 12.81 19.24 -22.57
CA GLY A 633 12.44 18.85 -23.94
C GLY A 633 12.11 20.06 -24.81
N HIS A 634 11.38 21.02 -24.27
CA HIS A 634 11.07 22.26 -24.96
C HIS A 634 12.34 23.06 -25.34
N ARG A 635 13.27 23.19 -24.39
CA ARG A 635 14.57 23.86 -24.66
C ARG A 635 15.38 23.12 -25.74
N ALA A 636 15.40 21.78 -25.69
CA ALA A 636 16.11 20.97 -26.66
C ALA A 636 15.53 21.14 -28.09
N GLU A 637 14.22 21.09 -28.22
CA GLU A 637 13.54 21.32 -29.51
C GLU A 637 13.73 22.76 -30.01
N GLN A 638 13.66 23.75 -29.13
CA GLN A 638 13.94 25.16 -29.50
C GLN A 638 15.35 25.33 -30.06
N ARG A 639 16.35 24.70 -29.49
CA ARG A 639 17.75 24.77 -29.98
C ARG A 639 17.86 24.13 -31.37
N LEU A 640 17.24 22.97 -31.57
CA LEU A 640 17.22 22.33 -32.90
C LEU A 640 16.54 23.21 -33.96
N ASN A 641 15.43 23.85 -33.60
CA ASN A 641 14.66 24.73 -34.51
C ASN A 641 15.39 26.06 -34.83
N LYS A 642 16.33 26.49 -33.98
CA LYS A 642 17.19 27.69 -34.26
C LYS A 642 18.28 27.42 -35.31
N LEU A 643 18.49 26.19 -35.75
CA LEU A 643 19.48 25.89 -36.78
C LEU A 643 19.03 26.51 -38.11
N PRO A 644 19.89 27.28 -38.79
CA PRO A 644 19.59 27.84 -40.10
C PRO A 644 19.29 26.71 -41.08
N GLN A 645 18.24 26.90 -41.89
CA GLN A 645 17.96 25.98 -42.99
C GLN A 645 19.16 25.99 -43.95
N ARG A 646 19.62 24.80 -44.34
CA ARG A 646 20.64 24.75 -45.41
C ARG A 646 19.98 25.36 -46.66
N THR A 647 20.39 26.55 -47.04
CA THR A 647 20.16 27.04 -48.38
C THR A 647 20.84 26.06 -49.31
N SER A 648 20.05 25.29 -50.08
CA SER A 648 20.56 24.52 -51.19
C SER A 648 21.16 25.52 -52.15
N SER A 649 22.50 25.75 -52.08
CA SER A 649 23.20 26.41 -53.17
C SER A 649 22.94 25.56 -54.42
N PRO A 650 22.43 26.14 -55.52
CA PRO A 650 22.41 25.41 -56.76
C PRO A 650 23.88 25.08 -57.08
N ARG A 651 24.15 23.79 -57.28
CA ARG A 651 25.41 23.35 -57.87
C ARG A 651 25.45 23.94 -59.26
N ASN A 652 26.30 24.97 -59.48
CA ASN A 652 26.73 25.32 -60.81
C ASN A 652 27.73 24.27 -61.32
#